data_364c51c85482acd5a2ce2b85a03f9f09
#
_entry.id   364c51c85482acd5a2ce2b85a03f9f09
#
_cell.length_a   1.000
_cell.length_b   1.000
_cell.length_c   1.000
_cell.angle_alpha   90.00
_cell.angle_beta   90.00
_cell.angle_gamma   90.00
#
_symmetry.space_group_name_H-M   'P 1'
#
loop_
_entity.id
_entity.type
_entity.pdbx_description
1 polymer ?
#
loop_
_entity_poly.entity_id
_entity_poly.type
_entity_poly.pdbx_seq_one_letter_code
_entity_poly.pdbx_strand_id
1 'polypeptide(L)'
;MRLNSTRHTLWLVLAAMLVPVLSFGATAQDTTETNEEQNEESESPAAIEETITVIGIRAGDEVPVTKTNLDREQIDTLNYGQDVPQLLQYTPAMTWYSDSGIGTNYSYFSMRGIQQTRINMTFDGAPLNDPAEHAVYFNNFHDFTNTVDSIQIQRGVGTSSVGSPSYGGSVNFASSQPAQDRSGDLRLALGSYDTKRASFGYESGVFENGFSVGGRFSYADTDGYRDNSGTKHQTGFLDAGWQGERSSLKLVSFFGEVETQLAWLAVEPEILQVDRRFNPLDEEERDNFRQNFAQLKYTRALRNDTLLTASLYYNGADGWFRLWDVPAVKANLLQYGIDQAFVGSMVTASKSFDRLSATVGVHYNDFRGDHTLDIHGYRIYENTGYKQTANAFGKLEYRLDDWLLFGDLQLRWADFSYKGDIDLGSVAWTFLDPKIGVRRFVSPRLSAYASLGRAQREPARLDLLLGEDNATVPHDLEAVRPETVLDFEAGLDLNTPELALTANIYAMEFTDEIALTGELSEIGLPIRTNVDESYRRGLEVDLKWQFAERWALLHSSNLSRNRIHEWTQYYDVYDEQGSWAGSQPITYKDVPPLLTPEVIANLGVEWARSGASVALMGRYVDDAQLDNTGLEEFRLPSYTNVDLRASVNLGRWWASANPRITLFINNLFDNDDQYPSGYSYQFINQGSSGQPSLDGVPFYYPLATRNAVLTLELSL
;
A
#
# COMPACT_ATOMS: atom_id res chain seq x y z
N MET A 1 8.42 -11.93 -33.31
CA MET A 1 7.27 -12.48 -34.03
C MET A 1 6.93 -13.86 -33.45
N ARG A 2 6.39 -13.89 -32.22
CA ARG A 2 5.78 -15.07 -31.59
C ARG A 2 4.61 -14.64 -30.71
N LEU A 3 3.45 -14.47 -31.34
CA LEU A 3 2.14 -14.25 -30.74
C LEU A 3 1.37 -15.57 -30.74
N ASN A 4 1.71 -16.54 -29.88
CA ASN A 4 0.98 -17.81 -29.92
C ASN A 4 0.70 -18.50 -28.56
N SER A 5 1.05 -17.92 -27.41
CA SER A 5 0.72 -18.55 -26.12
C SER A 5 -0.47 -17.89 -25.37
N THR A 6 -0.76 -16.63 -25.63
CA THR A 6 -1.86 -15.90 -25.00
C THR A 6 -3.26 -16.26 -25.49
N ARG A 7 -3.38 -16.98 -26.63
CA ARG A 7 -4.69 -17.37 -27.19
C ARG A 7 -5.39 -18.53 -26.45
N HIS A 8 -4.64 -19.39 -25.78
CA HIS A 8 -5.25 -20.55 -25.07
C HIS A 8 -5.77 -20.18 -23.68
N THR A 9 -5.12 -19.27 -22.99
CA THR A 9 -5.55 -18.81 -21.64
C THR A 9 -6.81 -17.97 -21.69
N LEU A 10 -6.97 -17.14 -22.73
CA LEU A 10 -8.18 -16.32 -22.92
C LEU A 10 -9.45 -17.16 -23.15
N TRP A 11 -9.34 -18.32 -23.81
CA TRP A 11 -10.47 -19.23 -24.04
C TRP A 11 -10.89 -20.02 -22.80
N LEU A 12 -9.97 -20.33 -21.91
CA LEU A 12 -10.27 -20.99 -20.62
C LEU A 12 -10.97 -20.02 -19.64
N VAL A 13 -10.59 -18.76 -19.62
CA VAL A 13 -11.25 -17.73 -18.79
C VAL A 13 -12.65 -17.40 -19.31
N LEU A 14 -12.86 -17.36 -20.62
CA LEU A 14 -14.19 -17.19 -21.22
C LEU A 14 -15.10 -18.44 -21.03
N ALA A 15 -14.53 -19.65 -20.99
CA ALA A 15 -15.29 -20.87 -20.75
C ALA A 15 -15.75 -21.00 -19.28
N ALA A 16 -15.04 -20.43 -18.31
CA ALA A 16 -15.45 -20.41 -16.91
C ALA A 16 -16.67 -19.51 -16.65
N MET A 17 -16.99 -18.56 -17.54
CA MET A 17 -18.18 -17.71 -17.46
C MET A 17 -19.48 -18.40 -17.95
N LEU A 18 -19.41 -19.61 -18.52
CA LEU A 18 -20.55 -20.37 -19.05
C LEU A 18 -20.90 -21.59 -18.16
N VAL A 19 -20.76 -21.47 -16.84
CA VAL A 19 -21.31 -22.49 -15.92
C VAL A 19 -22.83 -22.35 -15.90
N PRO A 20 -23.60 -23.37 -16.28
CA PRO A 20 -25.05 -23.31 -16.24
C PRO A 20 -25.51 -23.24 -14.77
N VAL A 21 -26.34 -22.24 -14.48
CA VAL A 21 -27.09 -22.12 -13.24
C VAL A 21 -27.95 -23.39 -13.10
N LEU A 22 -27.55 -24.30 -12.21
CA LEU A 22 -28.37 -25.42 -11.79
C LEU A 22 -29.62 -24.87 -11.14
N SER A 23 -30.72 -25.00 -11.85
CA SER A 23 -32.08 -24.68 -11.37
C SER A 23 -32.50 -25.67 -10.30
N PHE A 24 -32.48 -25.26 -9.05
CA PHE A 24 -33.30 -25.95 -8.02
C PHE A 24 -34.75 -25.50 -8.18
N GLY A 25 -35.55 -26.37 -8.74
CA GLY A 25 -36.99 -26.23 -8.78
C GLY A 25 -37.59 -26.40 -7.40
N ALA A 26 -38.23 -25.35 -6.88
CA ALA A 26 -39.18 -25.45 -5.78
C ALA A 26 -40.55 -25.12 -6.32
N THR A 27 -41.45 -26.06 -6.15
CA THR A 27 -42.88 -25.99 -6.49
C THR A 27 -43.56 -24.87 -5.72
N ALA A 28 -44.21 -23.96 -6.45
CA ALA A 28 -45.07 -22.94 -5.90
C ALA A 28 -46.43 -23.54 -5.50
N GLN A 29 -46.86 -23.27 -4.28
CA GLN A 29 -48.28 -23.28 -3.92
C GLN A 29 -48.79 -21.84 -3.83
N ASP A 30 -49.81 -21.61 -4.63
CA ASP A 30 -50.59 -20.38 -4.75
C ASP A 30 -51.40 -20.14 -3.48
N THR A 31 -51.29 -18.98 -2.86
CA THR A 31 -52.31 -18.40 -1.99
C THR A 31 -52.33 -16.89 -2.19
N THR A 32 -53.42 -16.43 -2.77
CA THR A 32 -53.89 -15.05 -2.84
C THR A 32 -54.08 -14.44 -1.46
N GLU A 33 -53.62 -13.22 -1.24
CA GLU A 33 -54.36 -12.06 -0.79
C GLU A 33 -53.55 -10.98 -0.11
N THR A 34 -53.88 -9.80 -0.50
CA THR A 34 -53.98 -8.44 0.07
C THR A 34 -52.79 -7.52 -0.03
N ASN A 35 -53.06 -6.45 -0.79
CA ASN A 35 -52.30 -5.22 -0.93
C ASN A 35 -52.06 -4.53 0.42
N GLU A 36 -50.81 -4.36 0.80
CA GLU A 36 -50.32 -3.18 1.49
C GLU A 36 -49.14 -2.65 0.70
N GLU A 37 -49.34 -1.47 0.12
CA GLU A 37 -48.23 -0.68 -0.49
C GLU A 37 -47.25 -0.30 0.62
N GLN A 38 -46.21 -1.11 0.82
CA GLN A 38 -44.99 -0.68 1.42
C GLN A 38 -44.11 -0.11 0.29
N ASN A 39 -43.87 1.19 0.35
CA ASN A 39 -42.79 1.85 -0.40
C ASN A 39 -41.45 1.17 -0.05
N GLU A 40 -41.09 0.12 -0.78
CA GLU A 40 -39.70 -0.30 -0.86
C GLU A 40 -38.99 0.76 -1.70
N GLU A 41 -38.26 1.68 -1.03
CA GLU A 41 -37.20 2.42 -1.67
C GLU A 41 -36.20 1.40 -2.24
N SER A 42 -36.28 1.15 -3.55
CA SER A 42 -35.27 0.35 -4.24
C SER A 42 -33.94 1.10 -4.12
N GLU A 43 -33.01 0.56 -3.32
CA GLU A 43 -31.65 1.07 -3.28
C GLU A 43 -31.13 1.23 -4.71
N SER A 44 -30.52 2.37 -5.01
CA SER A 44 -29.98 2.62 -6.34
C SER A 44 -28.85 1.62 -6.65
N PRO A 45 -28.63 1.25 -7.92
CA PRO A 45 -27.54 0.35 -8.30
C PRO A 45 -26.16 0.81 -7.83
N ALA A 46 -25.92 2.11 -7.69
CA ALA A 46 -24.71 2.67 -7.13
C ALA A 46 -24.57 2.37 -5.62
N ALA A 47 -25.65 2.48 -4.84
CA ALA A 47 -25.64 2.11 -3.42
C ALA A 47 -25.43 0.58 -3.25
N ILE A 48 -25.97 -0.22 -4.17
CA ILE A 48 -25.70 -1.66 -4.21
C ILE A 48 -24.22 -1.93 -4.47
N GLU A 49 -23.58 -1.23 -5.41
CA GLU A 49 -22.16 -1.44 -5.76
C GLU A 49 -21.21 -1.03 -4.63
N GLU A 50 -21.47 0.08 -3.95
CA GLU A 50 -20.69 0.51 -2.78
C GLU A 50 -20.79 -0.53 -1.65
N THR A 51 -21.98 -1.01 -1.34
CA THR A 51 -22.24 -2.06 -0.35
C THR A 51 -21.46 -3.33 -0.67
N ILE A 52 -21.30 -3.73 -1.95
CA ILE A 52 -20.60 -4.95 -2.34
C ILE A 52 -19.08 -4.80 -2.20
N THR A 53 -18.53 -3.71 -2.65
CA THR A 53 -17.08 -3.47 -2.52
C THR A 53 -16.70 -3.49 -1.04
N VAL A 54 -17.57 -2.96 -0.17
CA VAL A 54 -17.42 -3.02 1.27
C VAL A 54 -17.47 -4.47 1.79
N ILE A 55 -18.47 -5.27 1.39
CA ILE A 55 -18.65 -6.62 1.95
C ILE A 55 -17.65 -7.63 1.40
N GLY A 56 -17.24 -7.51 0.14
CA GLY A 56 -16.36 -8.49 -0.51
C GLY A 56 -14.90 -8.45 -0.05
N ILE A 57 -14.32 -7.26 0.08
CA ILE A 57 -12.87 -7.04 0.26
C ILE A 57 -12.59 -6.16 1.47
N ARG A 58 -13.38 -5.11 1.67
CA ARG A 58 -13.29 -4.22 2.82
C ARG A 58 -13.99 -4.84 4.03
N ALA A 59 -13.56 -4.43 5.21
CA ALA A 59 -14.28 -4.74 6.44
C ALA A 59 -15.47 -3.79 6.59
N GLY A 60 -16.66 -4.31 6.76
CA GLY A 60 -17.84 -3.53 7.15
C GLY A 60 -17.61 -2.79 8.46
N ASP A 61 -18.39 -1.75 8.74
CA ASP A 61 -18.16 -0.88 9.92
C ASP A 61 -18.19 -1.63 11.24
N GLU A 62 -19.04 -2.64 11.34
CA GLU A 62 -19.24 -3.43 12.54
C GLU A 62 -18.28 -4.62 12.69
N VAL A 63 -17.55 -5.00 11.60
CA VAL A 63 -16.61 -6.13 11.65
C VAL A 63 -15.50 -5.84 12.67
N PRO A 64 -15.18 -6.83 13.56
CA PRO A 64 -14.19 -6.67 14.63
C PRO A 64 -12.76 -6.72 14.11
N VAL A 65 -12.34 -5.68 13.39
CA VAL A 65 -10.97 -5.46 12.89
C VAL A 65 -10.57 -4.02 13.13
N THR A 66 -9.30 -3.81 13.40
CA THR A 66 -8.73 -2.47 13.56
C THR A 66 -8.58 -1.81 12.20
N LYS A 67 -9.27 -0.70 11.98
CA LYS A 67 -9.28 0.00 10.70
C LYS A 67 -9.39 1.50 10.85
N THR A 68 -8.91 2.21 9.83
CA THR A 68 -9.12 3.65 9.60
C THR A 68 -9.69 3.82 8.20
N ASN A 69 -10.78 4.58 8.07
CA ASN A 69 -11.39 4.93 6.80
C ASN A 69 -11.10 6.41 6.50
N LEU A 70 -10.66 6.70 5.28
CA LEU A 70 -10.57 8.06 4.75
C LEU A 70 -11.62 8.19 3.64
N ASP A 71 -12.53 9.12 3.79
CA ASP A 71 -13.50 9.48 2.77
C ASP A 71 -12.92 10.50 1.77
N ARG A 72 -13.69 10.83 0.72
CA ARG A 72 -13.25 11.78 -0.32
C ARG A 72 -12.89 13.16 0.24
N GLU A 73 -13.66 13.67 1.19
CA GLU A 73 -13.42 14.99 1.79
C GLU A 73 -12.10 15.00 2.58
N GLN A 74 -11.82 13.95 3.34
CA GLN A 74 -10.57 13.77 4.07
C GLN A 74 -9.37 13.64 3.12
N ILE A 75 -9.52 12.85 2.03
CA ILE A 75 -8.50 12.71 1.00
C ILE A 75 -8.23 14.08 0.33
N ASP A 76 -9.25 14.81 -0.12
CA ASP A 76 -9.10 16.13 -0.75
C ASP A 76 -8.47 17.15 0.19
N THR A 77 -8.73 17.01 1.48
CA THR A 77 -8.18 17.88 2.52
C THR A 77 -6.68 17.70 2.69
N LEU A 78 -6.17 16.48 2.52
CA LEU A 78 -4.76 16.12 2.72
C LEU A 78 -3.96 16.12 1.42
N ASN A 79 -4.61 15.97 0.26
CA ASN A 79 -3.97 15.76 -1.03
C ASN A 79 -3.55 17.07 -1.68
N TYR A 80 -2.21 17.27 -1.89
CA TYR A 80 -1.65 18.33 -2.72
C TYR A 80 -0.88 17.79 -3.94
N GLY A 81 -0.89 16.45 -4.15
CA GLY A 81 -0.20 15.73 -5.22
C GLY A 81 0.98 14.89 -4.76
N GLN A 82 1.11 14.68 -3.46
CA GLN A 82 2.06 13.73 -2.89
C GLN A 82 1.61 12.29 -3.14
N ASP A 83 2.57 11.38 -3.04
CA ASP A 83 2.31 9.94 -3.10
C ASP A 83 1.51 9.43 -1.89
N VAL A 84 0.88 8.28 -2.07
CA VAL A 84 0.06 7.63 -1.05
C VAL A 84 0.77 7.43 0.29
N PRO A 85 2.05 7.00 0.40
CA PRO A 85 2.75 6.87 1.68
C PRO A 85 2.71 8.13 2.55
N GLN A 86 2.97 9.29 1.97
CA GLN A 86 2.90 10.55 2.72
C GLN A 86 1.46 10.96 3.04
N LEU A 87 0.50 10.71 2.13
CA LEU A 87 -0.92 11.00 2.39
C LEU A 87 -1.43 10.27 3.63
N LEU A 88 -0.97 9.02 3.83
CA LEU A 88 -1.39 8.16 4.95
C LEU A 88 -0.60 8.37 6.25
N GLN A 89 0.37 9.29 6.30
CA GLN A 89 1.32 9.45 7.42
C GLN A 89 0.67 9.67 8.79
N TYR A 90 -0.53 10.23 8.85
CA TYR A 90 -1.23 10.51 10.11
C TYR A 90 -2.10 9.35 10.62
N THR A 91 -2.12 8.22 9.89
CA THR A 91 -2.73 6.96 10.37
C THR A 91 -1.89 6.40 11.53
N PRO A 92 -2.51 5.81 12.59
CA PRO A 92 -1.76 5.16 13.66
C PRO A 92 -0.77 4.11 13.14
N ALA A 93 0.39 4.00 13.79
CA ALA A 93 1.44 3.02 13.51
C ALA A 93 2.06 3.09 12.09
N MET A 94 1.88 4.18 11.36
CA MET A 94 2.47 4.38 10.02
C MET A 94 3.78 5.15 10.09
N THR A 95 4.82 4.62 9.42
CA THR A 95 6.02 5.37 9.03
C THR A 95 6.09 5.46 7.51
N TRP A 96 6.77 6.48 7.01
CA TRP A 96 6.98 6.65 5.57
C TRP A 96 8.31 7.36 5.30
N TYR A 97 8.86 7.16 4.13
CA TYR A 97 9.97 7.94 3.60
C TYR A 97 9.89 8.00 2.08
N SER A 98 10.70 8.86 1.49
CA SER A 98 10.83 9.01 0.04
C SER A 98 12.29 9.29 -0.30
N ASP A 99 12.74 8.73 -1.39
CA ASP A 99 14.12 8.88 -1.86
C ASP A 99 14.47 10.33 -2.21
N SER A 100 13.50 11.10 -2.70
CA SER A 100 13.66 12.52 -3.01
C SER A 100 13.66 13.46 -1.79
N GLY A 101 13.25 12.96 -0.61
CA GLY A 101 13.06 13.77 0.61
C GLY A 101 11.74 14.55 0.68
N ILE A 102 10.91 14.51 -0.36
CA ILE A 102 9.52 15.00 -0.40
C ILE A 102 8.63 13.84 -0.85
N GLY A 103 7.33 13.94 -0.69
CA GLY A 103 6.40 12.83 -1.03
C GLY A 103 6.19 12.62 -2.53
N THR A 104 7.27 12.55 -3.28
CA THR A 104 7.31 12.22 -4.72
C THR A 104 8.54 11.35 -4.99
N ASN A 105 8.71 10.84 -6.21
CA ASN A 105 9.73 9.86 -6.52
C ASN A 105 9.40 8.51 -5.84
N TYR A 106 10.36 7.62 -5.63
CA TYR A 106 10.12 6.38 -4.89
C TYR A 106 9.81 6.69 -3.44
N SER A 107 8.61 6.30 -3.01
CA SER A 107 8.12 6.51 -1.66
C SER A 107 7.56 5.21 -1.07
N TYR A 108 7.83 5.01 0.21
CA TYR A 108 7.58 3.75 0.90
C TYR A 108 6.91 4.02 2.24
N PHE A 109 6.18 3.02 2.73
CA PHE A 109 5.62 3.06 4.08
C PHE A 109 5.75 1.72 4.79
N SER A 110 5.67 1.78 6.11
CA SER A 110 5.52 0.61 6.97
C SER A 110 4.38 0.81 7.94
N MET A 111 3.74 -0.28 8.35
CA MET A 111 2.64 -0.31 9.31
C MET A 111 3.02 -1.25 10.44
N ARG A 112 3.04 -0.75 11.71
CA ARG A 112 3.56 -1.52 12.87
C ARG A 112 4.98 -2.06 12.66
N GLY A 113 5.84 -1.33 11.91
CA GLY A 113 7.17 -1.77 11.51
C GLY A 113 7.21 -2.85 10.42
N ILE A 114 6.07 -3.20 9.83
CA ILE A 114 5.96 -4.17 8.74
C ILE A 114 5.94 -3.39 7.41
N GLN A 115 6.87 -3.71 6.51
CA GLN A 115 7.01 -3.02 5.23
C GLN A 115 5.84 -3.27 4.28
N GLN A 116 5.66 -2.34 3.32
CA GLN A 116 4.58 -2.36 2.32
C GLN A 116 4.53 -3.63 1.45
N THR A 117 5.63 -4.36 1.27
CA THR A 117 5.64 -5.65 0.56
C THR A 117 4.87 -6.76 1.27
N ARG A 118 4.50 -6.55 2.54
CA ARG A 118 3.68 -7.46 3.35
C ARG A 118 2.31 -6.88 3.68
N ILE A 119 1.94 -5.80 3.00
CA ILE A 119 0.65 -5.13 3.13
C ILE A 119 -0.09 -5.32 1.81
N ASN A 120 -1.28 -5.90 1.89
CA ASN A 120 -2.10 -6.11 0.70
C ASN A 120 -2.73 -4.79 0.24
N MET A 121 -2.54 -4.43 -1.01
CA MET A 121 -3.12 -3.23 -1.61
C MET A 121 -4.03 -3.59 -2.76
N THR A 122 -5.24 -3.05 -2.75
CA THR A 122 -6.25 -3.31 -3.80
C THR A 122 -6.90 -2.04 -4.30
N PHE A 123 -7.26 -2.01 -5.58
CA PHE A 123 -8.08 -0.98 -6.19
C PHE A 123 -9.37 -1.62 -6.73
N ASP A 124 -10.52 -1.20 -6.20
CA ASP A 124 -11.84 -1.83 -6.45
C ASP A 124 -11.82 -3.36 -6.32
N GLY A 125 -10.90 -3.87 -5.47
CA GLY A 125 -10.71 -5.27 -5.21
C GLY A 125 -9.77 -6.02 -6.14
N ALA A 126 -9.22 -5.39 -7.16
CA ALA A 126 -8.11 -5.94 -7.92
C ALA A 126 -6.78 -5.67 -7.18
N PRO A 127 -5.86 -6.64 -7.07
CA PRO A 127 -4.55 -6.43 -6.46
C PRO A 127 -3.74 -5.38 -7.20
N LEU A 128 -3.06 -4.51 -6.46
CA LEU A 128 -2.04 -3.60 -6.99
C LEU A 128 -0.63 -4.14 -6.80
N ASN A 129 -0.41 -4.93 -5.73
CA ASN A 129 0.90 -5.54 -5.49
C ASN A 129 1.29 -6.45 -6.65
N ASP A 130 2.51 -6.28 -7.12
CA ASP A 130 3.16 -7.23 -8.01
C ASP A 130 3.16 -8.63 -7.37
N PRO A 131 2.71 -9.68 -8.07
CA PRO A 131 2.63 -11.02 -7.49
C PRO A 131 3.99 -11.64 -7.17
N ALA A 132 5.07 -11.29 -7.87
CA ALA A 132 6.40 -11.87 -7.65
C ALA A 132 7.16 -11.13 -6.54
N GLU A 133 7.23 -9.79 -6.60
CA GLU A 133 7.97 -8.98 -5.62
C GLU A 133 7.11 -8.51 -4.45
N HIS A 134 5.78 -8.66 -4.53
CA HIS A 134 4.80 -8.19 -3.55
C HIS A 134 4.82 -6.66 -3.32
N ALA A 135 5.44 -5.91 -4.20
CA ALA A 135 5.62 -4.46 -4.10
C ALA A 135 4.54 -3.67 -4.84
N VAL A 136 4.35 -2.43 -4.43
CA VAL A 136 3.66 -1.38 -5.20
C VAL A 136 4.59 -0.17 -5.26
N TYR A 137 4.94 0.25 -6.45
CA TYR A 137 5.74 1.46 -6.66
C TYR A 137 4.81 2.63 -6.92
N PHE A 138 4.53 3.44 -5.87
CA PHE A 138 3.59 4.56 -5.95
C PHE A 138 4.03 5.65 -6.93
N ASN A 139 5.32 5.75 -7.21
CA ASN A 139 5.86 6.60 -8.26
C ASN A 139 5.19 6.34 -9.63
N ASN A 140 4.78 5.10 -9.92
CA ASN A 140 4.10 4.73 -11.17
C ASN A 140 2.59 5.10 -11.16
N PHE A 141 2.01 5.45 -10.00
CA PHE A 141 0.59 5.74 -9.80
C PHE A 141 0.35 7.21 -9.43
N HIS A 142 1.06 8.14 -10.08
CA HIS A 142 0.89 9.56 -9.79
C HIS A 142 -0.55 10.02 -10.02
N ASP A 143 -1.02 10.94 -9.17
CA ASP A 143 -2.40 11.49 -9.19
C ASP A 143 -3.52 10.46 -8.91
N PHE A 144 -3.14 9.22 -8.58
CA PHE A 144 -4.07 8.12 -8.31
C PHE A 144 -5.11 8.48 -7.22
N THR A 145 -4.71 9.22 -6.19
CA THR A 145 -5.61 9.63 -5.10
C THR A 145 -6.76 10.54 -5.54
N ASN A 146 -6.65 11.20 -6.70
CA ASN A 146 -7.74 11.98 -7.27
C ASN A 146 -8.82 11.14 -7.98
N THR A 147 -8.56 9.84 -8.17
CA THR A 147 -9.50 8.88 -8.76
C THR A 147 -10.16 7.96 -7.73
N VAL A 148 -9.90 8.21 -6.43
CA VAL A 148 -10.31 7.38 -5.31
C VAL A 148 -11.32 8.13 -4.44
N ASP A 149 -12.48 7.53 -4.16
CA ASP A 149 -13.50 8.09 -3.25
C ASP A 149 -13.22 7.80 -1.79
N SER A 150 -12.62 6.64 -1.51
CA SER A 150 -12.31 6.27 -0.13
C SER A 150 -11.13 5.31 -0.04
N ILE A 151 -10.41 5.39 1.07
CA ILE A 151 -9.30 4.49 1.42
C ILE A 151 -9.64 3.84 2.74
N GLN A 152 -9.63 2.50 2.79
CA GLN A 152 -9.71 1.76 4.04
C GLN A 152 -8.36 1.13 4.35
N ILE A 153 -7.82 1.42 5.52
CA ILE A 153 -6.58 0.88 6.04
C ILE A 153 -6.94 -0.08 7.16
N GLN A 154 -6.68 -1.38 6.98
CA GLN A 154 -6.82 -2.38 8.04
C GLN A 154 -5.42 -2.70 8.56
N ARG A 155 -5.24 -2.70 9.88
CA ARG A 155 -3.96 -3.00 10.53
C ARG A 155 -3.98 -4.41 11.09
N GLY A 156 -2.84 -5.13 11.05
CA GLY A 156 -2.74 -6.53 11.41
C GLY A 156 -3.38 -7.47 10.39
N VAL A 157 -3.71 -8.69 10.82
CA VAL A 157 -4.39 -9.68 9.98
C VAL A 157 -5.81 -9.20 9.70
N GLY A 158 -6.02 -8.59 8.54
CA GLY A 158 -7.30 -8.08 8.08
C GLY A 158 -8.28 -9.17 7.64
N THR A 159 -9.41 -8.78 7.07
CA THR A 159 -10.34 -9.72 6.43
C THR A 159 -9.70 -10.34 5.19
N SER A 160 -10.14 -11.56 4.82
CA SER A 160 -9.71 -12.23 3.58
C SER A 160 -9.87 -11.30 2.38
N SER A 161 -8.88 -11.32 1.53
CA SER A 161 -8.77 -10.48 0.34
C SER A 161 -8.25 -11.28 -0.84
N VAL A 162 -7.91 -10.60 -1.90
CA VAL A 162 -7.36 -11.15 -3.13
C VAL A 162 -5.88 -10.83 -3.25
N GLY A 163 -5.14 -11.55 -4.08
CA GLY A 163 -3.70 -11.36 -4.23
C GLY A 163 -2.91 -11.84 -3.02
N SER A 164 -1.92 -11.05 -2.59
CA SER A 164 -1.15 -11.33 -1.37
C SER A 164 -2.06 -11.32 -0.14
N PRO A 165 -1.77 -12.10 0.90
CA PRO A 165 -2.57 -12.07 2.12
C PRO A 165 -2.44 -10.73 2.83
N SER A 166 -3.46 -10.36 3.62
CA SER A 166 -3.38 -9.26 4.57
C SER A 166 -2.55 -9.72 5.79
N TYR A 167 -1.24 -9.74 5.65
CA TYR A 167 -0.29 -10.24 6.64
C TYR A 167 0.05 -9.18 7.69
N GLY A 168 0.59 -8.04 7.26
CA GLY A 168 0.84 -6.88 8.12
C GLY A 168 -0.29 -5.88 8.14
N GLY A 169 -1.21 -5.97 7.18
CA GLY A 169 -2.34 -5.09 6.99
C GLY A 169 -2.86 -5.09 5.56
N SER A 170 -3.86 -4.27 5.30
CA SER A 170 -4.32 -4.00 3.93
C SER A 170 -4.69 -2.53 3.73
N VAL A 171 -4.50 -2.04 2.50
CA VAL A 171 -4.94 -0.72 2.05
C VAL A 171 -5.85 -0.90 0.83
N ASN A 172 -7.13 -0.59 0.99
CA ASN A 172 -8.15 -0.84 -0.02
C ASN A 172 -8.67 0.48 -0.56
N PHE A 173 -8.33 0.78 -1.81
CA PHE A 173 -8.78 1.96 -2.53
C PHE A 173 -10.09 1.64 -3.24
N ALA A 174 -11.09 2.50 -3.11
CA ALA A 174 -12.30 2.46 -3.90
C ALA A 174 -12.29 3.61 -4.91
N SER A 175 -12.49 3.30 -6.19
CA SER A 175 -12.59 4.32 -7.23
C SER A 175 -13.89 5.11 -7.12
N SER A 176 -13.88 6.32 -7.68
CA SER A 176 -15.06 7.16 -7.73
C SER A 176 -16.24 6.46 -8.40
N GLN A 177 -17.42 6.64 -7.81
CA GLN A 177 -18.65 6.20 -8.44
C GLN A 177 -19.04 7.18 -9.55
N PRO A 178 -19.70 6.71 -10.62
CA PRO A 178 -20.18 7.60 -11.67
C PRO A 178 -21.03 8.73 -11.08
N ALA A 179 -20.65 9.98 -11.35
CA ALA A 179 -21.42 11.14 -10.92
C ALA A 179 -22.84 11.09 -11.53
N GLN A 180 -23.87 11.43 -10.75
CA GLN A 180 -25.24 11.49 -11.28
C GLN A 180 -25.38 12.65 -12.27
N ASP A 181 -24.77 13.78 -11.98
CA ASP A 181 -24.78 14.98 -12.80
C ASP A 181 -23.44 15.18 -13.51
N ARG A 182 -23.49 15.89 -14.61
CA ARG A 182 -22.30 16.32 -15.32
C ARG A 182 -21.46 17.24 -14.46
N SER A 183 -20.17 16.96 -14.37
CA SER A 183 -19.22 17.76 -13.60
C SER A 183 -17.83 17.78 -14.23
N GLY A 184 -17.01 18.71 -13.82
CA GLY A 184 -15.60 18.80 -14.18
C GLY A 184 -14.80 19.48 -13.09
N ASP A 185 -13.52 19.19 -13.01
CA ASP A 185 -12.62 19.87 -12.11
C ASP A 185 -11.27 20.16 -12.78
N LEU A 186 -10.65 21.25 -12.35
CA LEU A 186 -9.28 21.59 -12.70
C LEU A 186 -8.50 21.84 -11.42
N ARG A 187 -7.40 21.13 -11.25
CA ARG A 187 -6.50 21.27 -10.11
C ARG A 187 -5.13 21.69 -10.59
N LEU A 188 -4.62 22.78 -10.03
CA LEU A 188 -3.30 23.32 -10.33
C LEU A 188 -2.52 23.41 -9.04
N ALA A 189 -1.22 23.09 -9.07
CA ALA A 189 -0.33 23.26 -7.93
C ALA A 189 1.02 23.83 -8.36
N LEU A 190 1.56 24.71 -7.53
CA LEU A 190 2.92 25.25 -7.63
C LEU A 190 3.58 25.13 -6.27
N GLY A 191 4.83 24.69 -6.23
CA GLY A 191 5.52 24.45 -4.96
C GLY A 191 7.01 24.65 -5.00
N SER A 192 7.65 24.43 -3.86
CA SER A 192 9.10 24.38 -3.70
C SER A 192 9.70 23.34 -4.64
N TYR A 193 10.98 23.46 -4.95
CA TYR A 193 11.75 22.55 -5.84
C TYR A 193 11.15 22.47 -7.26
N ASP A 194 10.76 23.64 -7.79
CA ASP A 194 10.13 23.82 -9.11
C ASP A 194 8.90 22.94 -9.36
N THR A 195 8.23 22.50 -8.28
CA THR A 195 7.06 21.64 -8.37
C THR A 195 5.93 22.31 -9.11
N LYS A 196 5.46 21.67 -10.16
CA LYS A 196 4.33 22.09 -10.99
C LYS A 196 3.40 20.91 -11.23
N ARG A 197 2.11 21.12 -11.08
CA ARG A 197 1.11 20.10 -11.35
C ARG A 197 -0.13 20.71 -12.00
N ALA A 198 -0.70 19.97 -12.93
CA ALA A 198 -1.99 20.25 -13.52
C ALA A 198 -2.77 18.94 -13.68
N SER A 199 -4.03 18.93 -13.25
CA SER A 199 -4.92 17.78 -13.37
C SER A 199 -6.30 18.28 -13.79
N PHE A 200 -6.88 17.65 -14.81
CA PHE A 200 -8.22 17.95 -15.33
C PHE A 200 -9.07 16.69 -15.29
N GLY A 201 -10.22 16.78 -14.63
CA GLY A 201 -11.24 15.74 -14.55
C GLY A 201 -12.53 16.14 -15.23
N TYR A 202 -13.25 15.17 -15.79
CA TYR A 202 -14.57 15.35 -16.39
C TYR A 202 -15.43 14.11 -16.18
N GLU A 203 -16.69 14.32 -15.80
CA GLU A 203 -17.74 13.32 -15.65
C GLU A 203 -18.96 13.71 -16.50
N SER A 204 -19.46 12.77 -17.28
CA SER A 204 -20.64 13.01 -18.14
C SER A 204 -21.94 13.11 -17.38
N GLY A 205 -21.97 12.62 -16.16
CA GLY A 205 -23.20 12.21 -15.47
C GLY A 205 -23.79 10.93 -16.06
N VAL A 206 -24.83 10.42 -15.43
CA VAL A 206 -25.57 9.24 -15.90
C VAL A 206 -26.60 9.66 -16.96
N PHE A 207 -26.48 9.13 -18.18
CA PHE A 207 -27.43 9.35 -19.26
C PHE A 207 -28.75 8.60 -19.00
N GLU A 208 -29.85 8.97 -19.67
CA GLU A 208 -31.15 8.32 -19.55
C GLU A 208 -31.14 6.80 -19.86
N ASN A 209 -30.18 6.32 -20.62
CA ASN A 209 -29.97 4.90 -20.93
C ASN A 209 -29.10 4.17 -19.91
N GLY A 210 -28.74 4.83 -18.81
CA GLY A 210 -27.95 4.29 -17.69
C GLY A 210 -26.44 4.30 -17.93
N PHE A 211 -25.92 4.77 -19.06
CA PHE A 211 -24.48 4.88 -19.30
C PHE A 211 -23.91 6.15 -18.66
N SER A 212 -22.62 6.05 -18.28
CA SER A 212 -21.79 7.18 -17.84
C SER A 212 -20.37 6.99 -18.35
N VAL A 213 -19.64 8.10 -18.51
CA VAL A 213 -18.22 8.09 -18.84
C VAL A 213 -17.53 9.25 -18.13
N GLY A 214 -16.39 8.97 -17.54
CA GLY A 214 -15.54 9.93 -16.88
C GLY A 214 -14.08 9.73 -17.25
N GLY A 215 -13.25 10.68 -16.88
CA GLY A 215 -11.82 10.56 -17.06
C GLY A 215 -11.06 11.72 -16.49
N ARG A 216 -9.78 11.49 -16.25
CA ARG A 216 -8.83 12.47 -15.72
C ARG A 216 -7.52 12.37 -16.47
N PHE A 217 -6.91 13.50 -16.74
CA PHE A 217 -5.56 13.61 -17.23
C PHE A 217 -4.74 14.48 -16.28
N SER A 218 -3.51 14.07 -15.98
CA SER A 218 -2.65 14.78 -15.05
C SER A 218 -1.21 14.83 -15.55
N TYR A 219 -0.56 15.95 -15.24
CA TYR A 219 0.85 16.21 -15.45
C TYR A 219 1.47 16.71 -14.15
N ALA A 220 2.64 16.21 -13.79
CA ALA A 220 3.44 16.76 -12.71
C ALA A 220 4.92 16.73 -13.05
N ASP A 221 5.64 17.69 -12.49
CA ASP A 221 7.07 17.89 -12.69
C ASP A 221 7.64 18.53 -11.42
N THR A 222 8.77 18.01 -10.92
CA THR A 222 9.47 18.53 -9.75
C THR A 222 10.95 18.14 -9.79
N ASP A 223 11.81 19.01 -9.30
CA ASP A 223 13.24 18.71 -9.16
C ASP A 223 13.55 17.78 -7.97
N GLY A 224 12.57 17.56 -7.05
CA GLY A 224 12.83 16.88 -5.77
C GLY A 224 13.64 17.73 -4.79
N TYR A 225 13.79 17.26 -3.54
CA TYR A 225 14.59 17.99 -2.56
C TYR A 225 16.07 17.68 -2.69
N ARG A 226 16.43 16.40 -2.81
CA ARG A 226 17.83 16.00 -3.02
C ARG A 226 18.26 16.36 -4.44
N ASP A 227 19.56 16.55 -4.64
CA ASP A 227 20.08 16.75 -5.99
C ASP A 227 19.84 15.51 -6.85
N ASN A 228 19.57 15.69 -8.14
CA ASN A 228 19.21 14.59 -9.07
C ASN A 228 18.11 13.65 -8.53
N SER A 229 17.04 14.22 -7.98
CA SER A 229 15.90 13.43 -7.47
C SER A 229 14.56 13.84 -8.08
N GLY A 230 14.62 14.53 -9.21
CA GLY A 230 13.43 15.02 -9.91
C GLY A 230 12.60 13.90 -10.52
N THR A 231 11.30 14.16 -10.68
CA THR A 231 10.36 13.27 -11.36
C THR A 231 9.44 14.04 -12.29
N LYS A 232 9.07 13.37 -13.40
CA LYS A 232 8.11 13.88 -14.36
C LYS A 232 7.07 12.82 -14.67
N HIS A 233 5.80 13.16 -14.48
CA HIS A 233 4.69 12.24 -14.63
C HIS A 233 3.69 12.72 -15.68
N GLN A 234 3.16 11.76 -16.45
CA GLN A 234 1.98 11.94 -17.30
C GLN A 234 1.05 10.77 -17.01
N THR A 235 -0.15 11.05 -16.54
CA THR A 235 -1.11 9.99 -16.17
C THR A 235 -2.49 10.27 -16.72
N GLY A 236 -3.20 9.21 -17.02
CA GLY A 236 -4.59 9.27 -17.43
C GLY A 236 -5.40 8.20 -16.70
N PHE A 237 -6.61 8.56 -16.38
CA PHE A 237 -7.62 7.68 -15.81
C PHE A 237 -8.88 7.76 -16.68
N LEU A 238 -9.50 6.61 -16.91
CA LEU A 238 -10.77 6.48 -17.61
C LEU A 238 -11.68 5.60 -16.78
N ASP A 239 -12.90 6.06 -16.56
CA ASP A 239 -13.99 5.25 -16.04
C ASP A 239 -15.17 5.28 -17.01
N ALA A 240 -15.90 4.18 -17.08
CA ALA A 240 -17.14 4.07 -17.82
C ALA A 240 -18.07 3.12 -17.05
N GLY A 241 -19.33 3.52 -16.96
CA GLY A 241 -20.33 2.78 -16.22
C GLY A 241 -21.60 2.54 -17.03
N TRP A 242 -22.32 1.48 -16.67
CA TRP A 242 -23.69 1.26 -17.06
C TRP A 242 -24.48 0.78 -15.85
N GLN A 243 -25.61 1.44 -15.57
CA GLN A 243 -26.52 1.12 -14.49
C GLN A 243 -27.86 0.69 -15.07
N GLY A 244 -28.28 -0.51 -14.74
CA GLY A 244 -29.62 -1.03 -14.99
C GLY A 244 -30.37 -1.24 -13.69
N GLU A 245 -31.62 -1.71 -13.74
CA GLU A 245 -32.47 -1.89 -12.56
C GLU A 245 -31.87 -2.81 -11.48
N ARG A 246 -31.14 -3.85 -11.87
CA ARG A 246 -30.57 -4.88 -10.97
C ARG A 246 -29.16 -5.28 -11.34
N SER A 247 -28.52 -4.56 -12.23
CA SER A 247 -27.17 -4.89 -12.70
C SER A 247 -26.41 -3.63 -12.97
N SER A 248 -25.12 -3.64 -12.70
CA SER A 248 -24.18 -2.60 -13.11
C SER A 248 -22.97 -3.22 -13.82
N LEU A 249 -22.37 -2.44 -14.68
CA LEU A 249 -21.10 -2.73 -15.32
C LEU A 249 -20.21 -1.51 -15.15
N LYS A 250 -19.00 -1.71 -14.64
CA LYS A 250 -18.01 -0.64 -14.42
C LYS A 250 -16.70 -1.04 -15.06
N LEU A 251 -16.14 -0.16 -15.87
CA LEU A 251 -14.79 -0.24 -16.40
C LEU A 251 -13.98 0.89 -15.77
N VAL A 252 -12.83 0.57 -15.20
CA VAL A 252 -11.83 1.55 -14.80
C VAL A 252 -10.51 1.22 -15.47
N SER A 253 -9.77 2.24 -15.88
CA SER A 253 -8.45 2.08 -16.47
C SER A 253 -7.55 3.23 -16.04
N PHE A 254 -6.32 2.90 -15.72
CA PHE A 254 -5.24 3.83 -15.38
C PHE A 254 -4.07 3.56 -16.31
N PHE A 255 -3.46 4.61 -16.81
CA PHE A 255 -2.20 4.55 -17.55
C PHE A 255 -1.30 5.70 -17.11
N GLY A 256 -0.02 5.42 -16.93
CA GLY A 256 0.95 6.40 -16.49
C GLY A 256 2.30 6.17 -17.13
N GLU A 257 3.03 7.25 -17.37
CA GLU A 257 4.45 7.25 -17.72
C GLU A 257 5.18 8.16 -16.75
N VAL A 258 6.31 7.68 -16.25
CA VAL A 258 7.16 8.42 -15.32
C VAL A 258 8.61 8.36 -15.77
N GLU A 259 9.28 9.50 -15.74
CA GLU A 259 10.73 9.63 -15.79
C GLU A 259 11.23 10.06 -14.42
N THR A 260 12.20 9.35 -13.85
CA THR A 260 12.71 9.60 -12.50
C THR A 260 14.23 9.68 -12.51
N GLN A 261 14.79 10.70 -11.91
CA GLN A 261 16.19 10.74 -11.49
C GLN A 261 16.31 9.96 -10.17
N LEU A 262 17.26 9.01 -10.10
CA LEU A 262 17.35 8.09 -8.98
C LEU A 262 18.03 8.74 -7.78
N ALA A 263 17.47 8.49 -6.60
CA ALA A 263 18.05 8.92 -5.32
C ALA A 263 18.01 7.77 -4.28
N TRP A 264 18.16 6.53 -4.76
CA TRP A 264 17.96 5.29 -4.00
C TRP A 264 18.96 5.07 -2.86
N LEU A 265 20.10 5.79 -2.87
CA LEU A 265 21.12 5.61 -1.86
C LEU A 265 20.97 6.63 -0.73
N ALA A 266 21.00 6.14 0.50
CA ALA A 266 21.16 6.96 1.69
C ALA A 266 22.58 7.52 1.78
N VAL A 267 22.82 8.45 2.68
CA VAL A 267 24.08 9.24 2.75
C VAL A 267 24.58 9.28 4.19
N GLU A 268 25.88 9.27 4.34
CA GLU A 268 26.55 9.41 5.64
C GLU A 268 26.14 10.71 6.35
N PRO A 269 25.89 10.69 7.68
CA PRO A 269 25.47 11.87 8.43
C PRO A 269 26.42 13.05 8.30
N GLU A 270 27.75 12.80 8.23
CA GLU A 270 28.78 13.82 8.11
C GLU A 270 28.67 14.58 6.78
N ILE A 271 28.33 13.90 5.70
CA ILE A 271 28.08 14.52 4.39
C ILE A 271 26.81 15.35 4.45
N LEU A 272 25.72 14.79 5.05
CA LEU A 272 24.43 15.49 5.18
C LEU A 272 24.50 16.75 6.07
N GLN A 273 25.45 16.83 7.00
CA GLN A 273 25.72 18.04 7.78
C GLN A 273 26.32 19.17 6.94
N VAL A 274 27.08 18.83 5.90
CA VAL A 274 27.72 19.80 5.00
C VAL A 274 26.83 20.13 3.82
N ASP A 275 26.23 19.11 3.23
CA ASP A 275 25.30 19.20 2.10
C ASP A 275 24.14 18.24 2.29
N ARG A 276 23.04 18.76 2.84
CA ARG A 276 21.85 17.97 3.14
C ARG A 276 21.13 17.46 1.89
N ARG A 277 21.35 18.07 0.75
CA ARG A 277 20.73 17.69 -0.53
C ARG A 277 21.56 16.70 -1.32
N PHE A 278 22.76 16.39 -0.87
CA PHE A 278 23.66 15.49 -1.57
C PHE A 278 22.97 14.16 -1.94
N ASN A 279 23.16 13.75 -3.19
CA ASN A 279 22.78 12.46 -3.73
C ASN A 279 24.02 11.84 -4.39
N PRO A 280 24.45 10.62 -4.02
CA PRO A 280 25.62 9.99 -4.64
C PRO A 280 25.37 9.55 -6.09
N LEU A 281 24.11 9.46 -6.53
CA LEU A 281 23.73 9.14 -7.90
C LEU A 281 23.68 10.40 -8.77
N ASP A 282 24.01 10.27 -10.04
CA ASP A 282 24.07 11.39 -10.98
C ASP A 282 22.88 11.42 -11.96
N GLU A 283 22.88 12.41 -12.88
CA GLU A 283 21.80 12.62 -13.83
C GLU A 283 21.63 11.51 -14.88
N GLU A 284 22.63 10.64 -15.09
CA GLU A 284 22.55 9.50 -16.01
C GLU A 284 21.92 8.27 -15.36
N GLU A 285 21.92 8.24 -14.01
CA GLU A 285 21.28 7.22 -13.19
C GLU A 285 19.80 7.59 -12.98
N ARG A 286 18.99 7.10 -13.87
CA ARG A 286 17.55 7.44 -13.99
C ARG A 286 16.76 6.26 -14.50
N ASP A 287 15.47 6.37 -14.41
CA ASP A 287 14.52 5.41 -14.96
C ASP A 287 13.47 6.05 -15.90
N ASN A 288 12.76 5.17 -16.60
CA ASN A 288 11.51 5.47 -17.28
C ASN A 288 10.63 4.24 -17.22
N PHE A 289 9.46 4.38 -16.59
CA PHE A 289 8.48 3.32 -16.46
C PHE A 289 7.11 3.74 -16.96
N ARG A 290 6.37 2.76 -17.49
CA ARG A 290 4.95 2.86 -17.82
C ARG A 290 4.16 1.90 -16.95
N GLN A 291 3.02 2.35 -16.45
CA GLN A 291 2.08 1.56 -15.67
C GLN A 291 0.74 1.54 -16.37
N ASN A 292 0.17 0.36 -16.55
CA ASN A 292 -1.14 0.16 -17.16
C ASN A 292 -2.00 -0.71 -16.25
N PHE A 293 -3.20 -0.25 -15.94
CA PHE A 293 -4.18 -0.99 -15.17
C PHE A 293 -5.54 -0.90 -15.85
N ALA A 294 -6.28 -1.99 -15.89
CA ALA A 294 -7.67 -2.01 -16.34
C ALA A 294 -8.47 -3.04 -15.56
N GLN A 295 -9.69 -2.70 -15.17
CA GLN A 295 -10.63 -3.62 -14.52
C GLN A 295 -12.03 -3.46 -15.10
N LEU A 296 -12.66 -4.58 -15.44
CA LEU A 296 -14.06 -4.67 -15.79
C LEU A 296 -14.79 -5.42 -14.67
N LYS A 297 -15.78 -4.77 -14.04
CA LYS A 297 -16.56 -5.31 -12.93
C LYS A 297 -18.04 -5.33 -13.30
N TYR A 298 -18.66 -6.51 -13.22
CA TYR A 298 -20.10 -6.72 -13.38
C TYR A 298 -20.71 -7.11 -12.05
N THR A 299 -21.78 -6.44 -11.69
CA THR A 299 -22.54 -6.68 -10.46
C THR A 299 -24.00 -6.94 -10.76
N ARG A 300 -24.60 -7.90 -10.06
CA ARG A 300 -26.02 -8.24 -10.22
C ARG A 300 -26.69 -8.59 -8.90
N ALA A 301 -27.77 -7.87 -8.57
CA ALA A 301 -28.68 -8.22 -7.52
C ALA A 301 -29.67 -9.28 -8.03
N LEU A 302 -29.66 -10.47 -7.44
CA LEU A 302 -30.59 -11.56 -7.74
C LEU A 302 -31.87 -11.36 -6.95
N ARG A 303 -32.95 -12.06 -7.36
CA ARG A 303 -34.31 -11.92 -6.77
C ARG A 303 -34.43 -12.34 -5.30
N ASN A 304 -33.43 -13.04 -4.77
CA ASN A 304 -33.39 -13.55 -3.39
C ASN A 304 -32.40 -12.79 -2.52
N ASP A 305 -32.15 -11.50 -2.80
CA ASP A 305 -31.21 -10.60 -2.11
C ASP A 305 -29.78 -11.12 -2.09
N THR A 306 -29.45 -11.98 -3.05
CA THR A 306 -28.08 -12.39 -3.29
C THR A 306 -27.42 -11.43 -4.27
N LEU A 307 -26.28 -10.95 -3.94
CA LEU A 307 -25.47 -10.06 -4.73
C LEU A 307 -24.31 -10.86 -5.33
N LEU A 308 -24.22 -10.86 -6.66
CA LEU A 308 -23.15 -11.51 -7.41
C LEU A 308 -22.26 -10.45 -8.04
N THR A 309 -20.96 -10.53 -7.82
CA THR A 309 -19.97 -9.68 -8.49
C THR A 309 -18.95 -10.54 -9.20
N ALA A 310 -18.63 -10.18 -10.45
CA ALA A 310 -17.57 -10.78 -11.23
C ALA A 310 -16.67 -9.68 -11.77
N SER A 311 -15.36 -9.82 -11.64
CA SER A 311 -14.39 -8.88 -12.18
C SER A 311 -13.27 -9.58 -12.93
N LEU A 312 -12.81 -8.91 -13.98
CA LEU A 312 -11.60 -9.22 -14.71
C LEU A 312 -10.67 -8.02 -14.63
N TYR A 313 -9.38 -8.24 -14.44
CA TYR A 313 -8.43 -7.16 -14.40
C TYR A 313 -7.11 -7.52 -15.07
N TYR A 314 -6.41 -6.47 -15.48
CA TYR A 314 -5.05 -6.48 -16.00
C TYR A 314 -4.24 -5.43 -15.22
N ASN A 315 -3.03 -5.76 -14.85
CA ASN A 315 -2.06 -4.82 -14.30
C ASN A 315 -0.69 -5.14 -14.89
N GLY A 316 -0.02 -4.15 -15.46
CA GLY A 316 1.29 -4.34 -16.08
C GLY A 316 2.15 -3.10 -16.00
N ALA A 317 3.45 -3.31 -15.90
CA ALA A 317 4.47 -2.27 -15.90
C ALA A 317 5.60 -2.66 -16.84
N ASP A 318 6.06 -1.72 -17.65
CA ASP A 318 7.23 -1.88 -18.51
C ASP A 318 8.15 -0.66 -18.41
N GLY A 319 9.45 -0.89 -18.46
CA GLY A 319 10.40 0.19 -18.38
C GLY A 319 11.84 -0.26 -18.18
N TRP A 320 12.65 0.70 -17.80
CA TRP A 320 14.07 0.48 -17.54
C TRP A 320 14.61 1.46 -16.50
N PHE A 321 15.69 1.06 -15.81
CA PHE A 321 16.51 1.93 -14.99
C PHE A 321 17.99 1.74 -15.30
N ARG A 322 18.81 2.75 -14.97
CA ARG A 322 20.24 2.76 -15.23
C ARG A 322 21.03 3.08 -13.98
N LEU A 323 22.14 2.33 -13.81
CA LEU A 323 23.11 2.53 -12.72
C LEU A 323 24.53 2.37 -13.27
N TRP A 324 25.48 3.10 -12.72
CA TRP A 324 26.89 2.85 -12.99
C TRP A 324 27.36 1.61 -12.23
N ASP A 325 28.07 0.68 -12.91
CA ASP A 325 28.66 -0.52 -12.28
C ASP A 325 29.76 -0.13 -11.27
N VAL A 326 30.53 0.89 -11.58
CA VAL A 326 31.54 1.48 -10.70
C VAL A 326 31.35 3.00 -10.70
N PRO A 327 30.53 3.55 -9.79
CA PRO A 327 30.17 4.97 -9.77
C PRO A 327 31.38 5.92 -9.77
N ALA A 328 32.43 5.57 -9.03
CA ALA A 328 33.64 6.41 -8.89
C ALA A 328 34.36 6.68 -10.21
N VAL A 329 34.29 5.78 -11.19
CA VAL A 329 35.01 5.90 -12.48
C VAL A 329 34.05 5.87 -13.68
N LYS A 330 32.73 5.68 -13.44
CA LYS A 330 31.67 5.60 -14.46
C LYS A 330 32.05 4.68 -15.63
N ALA A 331 32.45 3.44 -15.30
CA ALA A 331 33.04 2.54 -16.28
C ALA A 331 32.00 2.01 -17.29
N ASN A 332 30.92 1.44 -16.80
CA ASN A 332 29.83 0.96 -17.64
C ASN A 332 28.48 1.42 -17.05
N LEU A 333 27.64 1.99 -17.90
CA LEU A 333 26.25 2.30 -17.55
C LEU A 333 25.41 1.05 -17.82
N LEU A 334 25.00 0.39 -16.74
CA LEU A 334 24.15 -0.78 -16.77
C LEU A 334 22.70 -0.34 -17.01
N GLN A 335 22.00 -0.97 -17.95
CA GLN A 335 20.56 -0.73 -18.14
C GLN A 335 19.79 -2.01 -17.83
N TYR A 336 19.04 -1.96 -16.75
CA TYR A 336 18.10 -3.00 -16.34
C TYR A 336 16.74 -2.71 -16.97
N GLY A 337 16.14 -3.73 -17.58
CA GLY A 337 14.79 -3.66 -18.16
C GLY A 337 13.83 -4.58 -17.41
N ILE A 338 12.61 -4.11 -17.21
CA ILE A 338 11.53 -4.87 -16.61
C ILE A 338 10.32 -4.78 -17.54
N ASP A 339 9.72 -5.94 -17.85
CA ASP A 339 8.44 -6.04 -18.57
C ASP A 339 7.59 -7.09 -17.86
N GLN A 340 6.60 -6.61 -17.11
CA GLN A 340 5.80 -7.47 -16.25
C GLN A 340 4.30 -7.21 -16.41
N ALA A 341 3.51 -8.26 -16.31
CA ALA A 341 2.06 -8.15 -16.31
C ALA A 341 1.40 -9.33 -15.62
N PHE A 342 0.24 -9.05 -15.02
CA PHE A 342 -0.66 -10.09 -14.56
C PHE A 342 -2.11 -9.82 -14.93
N VAL A 343 -2.81 -10.90 -15.20
CA VAL A 343 -4.25 -10.91 -15.44
C VAL A 343 -4.92 -11.75 -14.37
N GLY A 344 -6.09 -11.31 -13.94
CA GLY A 344 -6.81 -12.08 -12.95
C GLY A 344 -8.32 -11.91 -13.03
N SER A 345 -9.00 -12.76 -12.29
CA SER A 345 -10.45 -12.76 -12.18
C SER A 345 -10.88 -13.02 -10.75
N MET A 346 -11.99 -12.43 -10.37
CA MET A 346 -12.62 -12.65 -9.07
C MET A 346 -14.12 -12.79 -9.25
N VAL A 347 -14.72 -13.73 -8.52
CA VAL A 347 -16.17 -13.86 -8.41
C VAL A 347 -16.53 -13.94 -6.93
N THR A 348 -17.48 -13.10 -6.50
CA THR A 348 -18.00 -13.11 -5.14
C THR A 348 -19.52 -13.22 -5.15
N ALA A 349 -20.07 -13.89 -4.15
CA ALA A 349 -21.50 -13.93 -3.87
C ALA A 349 -21.73 -13.57 -2.41
N SER A 350 -22.55 -12.55 -2.17
CA SER A 350 -22.92 -12.09 -0.82
C SER A 350 -24.42 -12.19 -0.64
N LYS A 351 -24.85 -12.63 0.54
CA LYS A 351 -26.26 -12.70 0.89
C LYS A 351 -26.47 -12.36 2.35
N SER A 352 -27.43 -11.47 2.60
CA SER A 352 -27.93 -11.16 3.94
C SER A 352 -29.21 -11.92 4.22
N PHE A 353 -29.27 -12.52 5.41
CA PHE A 353 -30.45 -13.12 6.02
C PHE A 353 -30.81 -12.27 7.24
N ASP A 354 -31.89 -12.61 7.93
CA ASP A 354 -32.36 -11.85 9.10
C ASP A 354 -31.22 -11.50 10.10
N ARG A 355 -30.40 -12.49 10.49
CA ARG A 355 -29.31 -12.33 11.47
C ARG A 355 -27.95 -12.75 10.96
N LEU A 356 -27.86 -13.21 9.73
CA LEU A 356 -26.63 -13.77 9.15
C LEU A 356 -26.33 -13.10 7.83
N SER A 357 -25.14 -12.52 7.69
CA SER A 357 -24.57 -12.14 6.42
C SER A 357 -23.46 -13.12 6.05
N ALA A 358 -23.49 -13.60 4.81
CA ALA A 358 -22.50 -14.54 4.30
C ALA A 358 -21.94 -14.04 2.98
N THR A 359 -20.62 -14.09 2.84
CA THR A 359 -19.92 -13.79 1.59
C THR A 359 -18.96 -14.93 1.28
N VAL A 360 -19.00 -15.40 0.03
CA VAL A 360 -18.03 -16.37 -0.49
C VAL A 360 -17.38 -15.80 -1.75
N GLY A 361 -16.12 -16.13 -1.99
CA GLY A 361 -15.41 -15.66 -3.16
C GLY A 361 -14.35 -16.62 -3.63
N VAL A 362 -14.03 -16.52 -4.93
CA VAL A 362 -12.89 -17.18 -5.57
C VAL A 362 -12.13 -16.16 -6.39
N HIS A 363 -10.83 -16.30 -6.42
CA HIS A 363 -9.92 -15.43 -7.16
C HIS A 363 -8.81 -16.25 -7.81
N TYR A 364 -8.38 -15.85 -8.99
CA TYR A 364 -7.23 -16.40 -9.70
C TYR A 364 -6.46 -15.29 -10.39
N ASN A 365 -5.12 -15.38 -10.38
CA ASN A 365 -4.27 -14.57 -11.23
C ASN A 365 -3.12 -15.37 -11.83
N ASP A 366 -2.60 -14.87 -12.95
CA ASP A 366 -1.46 -15.39 -13.69
C ASP A 366 -0.52 -14.24 -14.04
N PHE A 367 0.73 -14.34 -13.57
CA PHE A 367 1.77 -13.32 -13.68
C PHE A 367 2.94 -13.82 -14.50
N ARG A 368 3.51 -12.92 -15.28
CA ARG A 368 4.81 -13.05 -15.92
C ARG A 368 5.60 -11.77 -15.78
N GLY A 369 6.88 -11.86 -15.41
CA GLY A 369 7.83 -10.75 -15.38
C GLY A 369 9.14 -11.11 -16.02
N ASP A 370 9.54 -10.35 -17.03
CA ASP A 370 10.81 -10.49 -17.75
C ASP A 370 11.79 -9.42 -17.21
N HIS A 371 12.99 -9.87 -16.82
CA HIS A 371 14.09 -9.02 -16.36
C HIS A 371 15.27 -9.13 -17.31
N THR A 372 15.91 -8.00 -17.60
CA THR A 372 17.02 -7.95 -18.55
C THR A 372 18.11 -7.04 -18.06
N LEU A 373 19.36 -7.33 -18.41
CA LEU A 373 20.50 -6.42 -18.28
C LEU A 373 21.15 -6.18 -19.62
N ASP A 374 21.29 -4.94 -20.02
CA ASP A 374 22.01 -4.50 -21.20
C ASP A 374 23.21 -3.60 -20.81
N ILE A 375 24.37 -3.81 -21.44
CA ILE A 375 25.55 -2.95 -21.31
C ILE A 375 25.98 -2.51 -22.72
N HIS A 376 26.06 -1.22 -22.95
CA HIS A 376 26.38 -0.63 -24.26
C HIS A 376 25.51 -1.17 -25.41
N GLY A 377 24.24 -1.53 -25.11
CA GLY A 377 23.28 -2.10 -26.08
C GLY A 377 23.46 -3.60 -26.35
N TYR A 378 24.34 -4.28 -25.61
CA TYR A 378 24.48 -5.74 -25.67
C TYR A 378 23.76 -6.38 -24.49
N ARG A 379 22.87 -7.36 -24.78
CA ARG A 379 22.18 -8.15 -23.77
C ARG A 379 23.17 -9.01 -23.00
N ILE A 380 23.23 -8.83 -21.67
CA ILE A 380 24.06 -9.62 -20.76
C ILE A 380 23.28 -10.81 -20.25
N TYR A 381 22.07 -10.60 -19.78
CA TYR A 381 21.14 -11.66 -19.40
C TYR A 381 19.67 -11.29 -19.68
N GLU A 382 18.84 -12.33 -19.72
CA GLU A 382 17.40 -12.24 -19.73
C GLU A 382 16.84 -13.40 -18.91
N ASN A 383 15.94 -13.09 -17.97
CA ASN A 383 15.26 -14.11 -17.20
C ASN A 383 13.77 -13.80 -17.06
N THR A 384 12.98 -14.81 -16.73
CA THR A 384 11.53 -14.71 -16.58
C THR A 384 11.08 -15.38 -15.30
N GLY A 385 10.36 -14.65 -14.45
CA GLY A 385 9.58 -15.18 -13.36
C GLY A 385 8.13 -15.41 -13.77
N TYR A 386 7.56 -16.54 -13.36
CA TYR A 386 6.13 -16.85 -13.51
C TYR A 386 5.53 -17.09 -12.15
N LYS A 387 4.33 -16.57 -11.90
CA LYS A 387 3.60 -16.84 -10.66
C LYS A 387 2.11 -17.00 -10.92
N GLN A 388 1.53 -18.03 -10.35
CA GLN A 388 0.09 -18.26 -10.36
C GLN A 388 -0.43 -18.29 -8.94
N THR A 389 -1.58 -17.67 -8.69
CA THR A 389 -2.24 -17.75 -7.39
C THR A 389 -3.72 -18.04 -7.54
N ALA A 390 -4.26 -18.85 -6.65
CA ALA A 390 -5.68 -19.14 -6.54
C ALA A 390 -6.13 -19.02 -5.10
N ASN A 391 -7.26 -18.32 -4.86
CA ASN A 391 -7.82 -18.13 -3.53
C ASN A 391 -9.28 -18.54 -3.53
N ALA A 392 -9.73 -19.14 -2.44
CA ALA A 392 -11.14 -19.30 -2.10
C ALA A 392 -11.36 -18.82 -0.66
N PHE A 393 -12.39 -18.03 -0.42
CA PHE A 393 -12.68 -17.52 0.91
C PHE A 393 -14.16 -17.51 1.25
N GLY A 394 -14.45 -17.53 2.57
CA GLY A 394 -15.80 -17.40 3.10
C GLY A 394 -15.79 -16.55 4.35
N LYS A 395 -16.72 -15.58 4.42
CA LYS A 395 -16.94 -14.68 5.55
C LYS A 395 -18.36 -14.86 6.08
N LEU A 396 -18.50 -14.90 7.39
CA LEU A 396 -19.78 -15.01 8.07
C LEU A 396 -19.86 -13.94 9.17
N GLU A 397 -20.97 -13.23 9.21
CA GLU A 397 -21.33 -12.28 10.26
C GLU A 397 -22.67 -12.67 10.83
N TYR A 398 -22.72 -12.97 12.13
CA TYR A 398 -23.94 -13.39 12.81
C TYR A 398 -24.28 -12.46 13.96
N ARG A 399 -25.44 -11.78 13.83
CA ARG A 399 -25.97 -10.87 14.86
C ARG A 399 -26.77 -11.64 15.90
N LEU A 400 -26.35 -11.57 17.15
CA LEU A 400 -27.03 -12.14 18.31
C LEU A 400 -27.28 -11.03 19.34
N ASP A 401 -28.46 -10.41 19.28
CA ASP A 401 -28.84 -9.26 20.10
C ASP A 401 -27.77 -8.14 20.05
N ASP A 402 -27.08 -7.86 21.15
CA ASP A 402 -26.01 -6.85 21.25
C ASP A 402 -24.63 -7.36 20.81
N TRP A 403 -24.55 -8.55 20.23
CA TRP A 403 -23.29 -9.16 19.80
C TRP A 403 -23.26 -9.37 18.29
N LEU A 404 -22.09 -9.16 17.69
CA LEU A 404 -21.75 -9.60 16.35
C LEU A 404 -20.63 -10.63 16.46
N LEU A 405 -20.89 -11.84 15.96
CA LEU A 405 -19.88 -12.88 15.79
C LEU A 405 -19.40 -12.86 14.34
N PHE A 406 -18.10 -12.91 14.17
CA PHE A 406 -17.42 -12.87 12.86
C PHE A 406 -16.55 -14.10 12.69
N GLY A 407 -16.60 -14.69 11.50
CA GLY A 407 -15.73 -15.78 11.07
C GLY A 407 -15.31 -15.57 9.63
N ASP A 408 -14.02 -15.78 9.34
CA ASP A 408 -13.42 -15.64 8.02
C ASP A 408 -12.41 -16.77 7.81
N LEU A 409 -12.46 -17.41 6.65
CA LEU A 409 -11.56 -18.49 6.28
C LEU A 409 -11.12 -18.31 4.85
N GLN A 410 -9.81 -18.29 4.63
CA GLN A 410 -9.21 -18.25 3.30
C GLN A 410 -8.34 -19.49 3.07
N LEU A 411 -8.53 -20.12 1.91
CA LEU A 411 -7.63 -21.12 1.35
C LEU A 411 -6.92 -20.50 0.16
N ARG A 412 -5.58 -20.52 0.17
CA ARG A 412 -4.77 -19.91 -0.88
C ARG A 412 -3.73 -20.90 -1.38
N TRP A 413 -3.54 -20.95 -2.69
CA TRP A 413 -2.48 -21.67 -3.38
C TRP A 413 -1.65 -20.66 -4.18
N ALA A 414 -0.33 -20.83 -4.18
CA ALA A 414 0.61 -20.04 -4.97
C ALA A 414 1.68 -20.95 -5.56
N ASP A 415 2.07 -20.71 -6.79
CA ASP A 415 3.15 -21.41 -7.51
C ASP A 415 4.08 -20.37 -8.12
N PHE A 416 5.38 -20.54 -7.96
CA PHE A 416 6.41 -19.69 -8.55
C PHE A 416 7.39 -20.56 -9.34
N SER A 417 7.81 -20.09 -10.51
CA SER A 417 8.88 -20.70 -11.29
C SER A 417 9.76 -19.63 -11.94
N TYR A 418 11.03 -19.99 -12.16
CA TYR A 418 12.05 -19.12 -12.72
C TYR A 418 12.77 -19.78 -13.89
N LYS A 419 13.03 -18.98 -14.94
CA LYS A 419 13.82 -19.36 -16.11
C LYS A 419 14.75 -18.24 -16.51
N GLY A 420 16.03 -18.53 -16.60
CA GLY A 420 17.07 -17.59 -17.00
C GLY A 420 18.26 -18.36 -17.53
N ASP A 421 19.47 -17.89 -17.23
CA ASP A 421 20.71 -18.61 -17.51
C ASP A 421 20.71 -20.00 -16.88
N ILE A 422 20.02 -20.12 -15.73
CA ILE A 422 19.75 -21.37 -15.04
C ILE A 422 18.22 -21.51 -14.89
N ASP A 423 17.70 -22.72 -15.15
CA ASP A 423 16.32 -23.08 -14.84
C ASP A 423 16.27 -23.63 -13.42
N LEU A 424 15.63 -22.88 -12.50
CA LEU A 424 15.50 -23.28 -11.09
C LEU A 424 14.28 -24.17 -10.83
N GLY A 425 13.46 -24.44 -11.86
CA GLY A 425 12.22 -25.19 -11.69
C GLY A 425 11.11 -24.37 -11.06
N SER A 426 10.29 -25.00 -10.21
CA SER A 426 9.15 -24.36 -9.54
C SER A 426 9.01 -24.78 -8.08
N VAL A 427 8.38 -23.92 -7.28
CA VAL A 427 7.99 -24.16 -5.89
C VAL A 427 6.54 -23.75 -5.69
N ALA A 428 5.78 -24.53 -4.91
CA ALA A 428 4.36 -24.24 -4.65
C ALA A 428 4.01 -24.34 -3.17
N TRP A 429 3.07 -23.50 -2.77
CA TRP A 429 2.60 -23.41 -1.38
C TRP A 429 1.08 -23.48 -1.31
N THR A 430 0.58 -23.98 -0.18
CA THR A 430 -0.85 -23.96 0.14
C THR A 430 -1.04 -23.47 1.58
N PHE A 431 -1.89 -22.48 1.77
CA PHE A 431 -2.11 -21.79 3.02
C PHE A 431 -3.57 -21.86 3.43
N LEU A 432 -3.81 -21.95 4.75
CA LEU A 432 -5.13 -21.83 5.34
C LEU A 432 -5.09 -20.73 6.40
N ASP A 433 -5.83 -19.65 6.17
CA ASP A 433 -5.78 -18.44 6.97
C ASP A 433 -7.16 -18.18 7.61
N PRO A 434 -7.39 -18.71 8.83
CA PRO A 434 -8.61 -18.49 9.59
C PRO A 434 -8.57 -17.20 10.39
N LYS A 435 -9.75 -16.54 10.55
CA LYS A 435 -9.94 -15.45 11.48
C LYS A 435 -11.31 -15.56 12.16
N ILE A 436 -11.34 -15.27 13.44
CA ILE A 436 -12.57 -15.16 14.23
C ILE A 436 -12.57 -13.84 14.99
N GLY A 437 -13.75 -13.32 15.27
CA GLY A 437 -13.89 -12.10 16.04
C GLY A 437 -15.26 -11.95 16.66
N VAL A 438 -15.33 -11.07 17.62
CA VAL A 438 -16.56 -10.74 18.32
C VAL A 438 -16.62 -9.25 18.59
N ARG A 439 -17.79 -8.64 18.39
CA ARG A 439 -18.07 -7.26 18.81
C ARG A 439 -19.29 -7.25 19.72
N ARG A 440 -19.23 -6.48 20.80
CA ARG A 440 -20.35 -6.20 21.68
C ARG A 440 -20.73 -4.73 21.57
N PHE A 441 -21.98 -4.46 21.29
CA PHE A 441 -22.57 -3.12 21.33
C PHE A 441 -23.05 -2.83 22.76
N VAL A 442 -22.25 -2.10 23.53
CA VAL A 442 -22.57 -1.73 24.91
C VAL A 442 -23.67 -0.66 24.94
N SER A 443 -23.65 0.22 23.95
CA SER A 443 -24.67 1.23 23.68
C SER A 443 -24.62 1.63 22.19
N PRO A 444 -25.56 2.43 21.67
CA PRO A 444 -25.47 2.96 20.29
C PRO A 444 -24.21 3.76 19.97
N ARG A 445 -23.44 4.16 21.00
CA ARG A 445 -22.25 4.99 20.85
C ARG A 445 -20.94 4.29 21.26
N LEU A 446 -21.03 3.17 21.96
CA LEU A 446 -19.88 2.45 22.51
C LEU A 446 -19.96 0.98 22.15
N SER A 447 -18.93 0.49 21.49
CA SER A 447 -18.72 -0.94 21.27
C SER A 447 -17.32 -1.39 21.70
N ALA A 448 -17.19 -2.66 22.02
CA ALA A 448 -15.94 -3.33 22.29
C ALA A 448 -15.79 -4.52 21.36
N TYR A 449 -14.57 -4.81 20.91
CA TYR A 449 -14.33 -5.97 20.05
C TYR A 449 -13.06 -6.71 20.43
N ALA A 450 -12.98 -7.97 20.00
CA ALA A 450 -11.76 -8.76 20.02
C ALA A 450 -11.74 -9.65 18.77
N SER A 451 -10.54 -9.91 18.27
CA SER A 451 -10.32 -10.82 17.15
C SER A 451 -9.02 -11.60 17.30
N LEU A 452 -8.98 -12.77 16.67
CA LEU A 452 -7.80 -13.60 16.52
C LEU A 452 -7.73 -14.08 15.07
N GLY A 453 -6.61 -13.82 14.41
CA GLY A 453 -6.39 -14.18 13.02
C GLY A 453 -5.03 -14.81 12.82
N ARG A 454 -4.94 -15.70 11.83
CA ARG A 454 -3.69 -16.23 11.30
C ARG A 454 -3.57 -15.87 9.85
N ALA A 455 -2.38 -15.44 9.41
CA ALA A 455 -2.04 -15.25 8.02
C ALA A 455 -0.67 -15.82 7.69
N GLN A 456 -0.53 -16.33 6.48
CA GLN A 456 0.70 -16.92 5.97
C GLN A 456 1.07 -16.30 4.64
N ARG A 457 2.38 -16.19 4.35
CA ARG A 457 2.87 -15.60 3.10
C ARG A 457 4.09 -16.37 2.60
N GLU A 458 4.10 -16.63 1.30
CA GLU A 458 5.26 -17.14 0.58
C GLU A 458 6.35 -16.07 0.43
N PRO A 459 7.63 -16.46 0.24
CA PRO A 459 8.71 -15.56 -0.13
C PRO A 459 8.45 -14.84 -1.45
N ALA A 460 8.95 -13.61 -1.58
CA ALA A 460 9.01 -12.89 -2.85
C ALA A 460 10.13 -13.45 -3.75
N ARG A 461 10.13 -13.11 -5.04
CA ARG A 461 11.18 -13.50 -5.98
C ARG A 461 12.58 -13.12 -5.47
N LEU A 462 12.73 -11.88 -5.00
CA LEU A 462 14.00 -11.38 -4.46
C LEU A 462 14.48 -12.19 -3.24
N ASP A 463 13.55 -12.64 -2.39
CA ASP A 463 13.86 -13.49 -1.23
C ASP A 463 14.35 -14.88 -1.70
N LEU A 464 13.70 -15.46 -2.71
CA LEU A 464 14.04 -16.77 -3.28
C LEU A 464 15.38 -16.78 -4.02
N LEU A 465 15.76 -15.64 -4.63
CA LEU A 465 17.01 -15.47 -5.37
C LEU A 465 18.10 -14.82 -4.49
N LEU A 466 17.90 -14.71 -3.17
CA LEU A 466 18.87 -14.17 -2.21
C LEU A 466 19.39 -12.76 -2.58
N GLY A 467 18.52 -11.94 -3.18
CA GLY A 467 18.85 -10.58 -3.62
C GLY A 467 19.39 -10.46 -5.06
N GLU A 468 19.64 -11.59 -5.75
CA GLU A 468 20.09 -11.55 -7.14
C GLU A 468 18.95 -11.23 -8.12
N ASP A 469 19.21 -10.44 -9.15
CA ASP A 469 18.26 -10.19 -10.24
C ASP A 469 18.33 -11.33 -11.30
N ASN A 470 19.47 -11.96 -11.48
CA ASN A 470 19.65 -13.11 -12.37
C ASN A 470 20.40 -14.25 -11.67
N ALA A 471 19.77 -15.40 -11.57
CA ALA A 471 20.40 -16.58 -10.97
C ALA A 471 21.52 -17.12 -11.91
N THR A 472 22.75 -17.06 -11.43
CA THR A 472 23.95 -17.57 -12.13
C THR A 472 24.41 -18.92 -11.58
N VAL A 473 23.92 -19.30 -10.40
CA VAL A 473 24.16 -20.57 -9.74
C VAL A 473 22.81 -21.21 -9.34
N PRO A 474 22.74 -22.54 -9.17
CA PRO A 474 21.52 -23.17 -8.68
C PRO A 474 21.14 -22.67 -7.30
N HIS A 475 19.91 -22.17 -7.13
CA HIS A 475 19.29 -21.82 -5.86
C HIS A 475 18.29 -22.90 -5.45
N ASP A 476 18.22 -23.18 -4.16
CA ASP A 476 17.16 -24.00 -3.58
C ASP A 476 15.98 -23.09 -3.24
N LEU A 477 14.94 -23.13 -4.07
CA LEU A 477 13.73 -22.31 -3.88
C LEU A 477 12.93 -22.67 -2.61
N GLU A 478 13.26 -23.78 -1.93
CA GLU A 478 12.66 -24.17 -0.65
C GLU A 478 13.48 -23.70 0.56
N ALA A 479 14.68 -23.15 0.34
CA ALA A 479 15.57 -22.69 1.42
C ALA A 479 14.96 -21.55 2.25
N VAL A 480 14.25 -20.62 1.60
CA VAL A 480 13.51 -19.56 2.28
C VAL A 480 12.10 -20.04 2.60
N ARG A 481 11.79 -20.11 3.89
CA ARG A 481 10.53 -20.64 4.39
C ARG A 481 9.42 -19.58 4.31
N PRO A 482 8.15 -19.99 4.04
CA PRO A 482 7.00 -19.11 4.19
C PRO A 482 6.86 -18.60 5.61
N GLU A 483 6.50 -17.35 5.76
CA GLU A 483 6.29 -16.72 7.05
C GLU A 483 4.84 -16.86 7.56
N THR A 484 4.66 -16.92 8.87
CA THR A 484 3.35 -17.01 9.53
C THR A 484 3.23 -15.93 10.60
N VAL A 485 2.05 -15.31 10.72
CA VAL A 485 1.68 -14.43 11.83
C VAL A 485 0.41 -14.93 12.49
N LEU A 486 0.41 -14.92 13.83
CA LEU A 486 -0.77 -15.04 14.67
C LEU A 486 -1.03 -13.67 15.31
N ASP A 487 -2.18 -13.07 15.04
CA ASP A 487 -2.52 -11.72 15.45
C ASP A 487 -3.75 -11.73 16.36
N PHE A 488 -3.58 -11.22 17.57
CA PHE A 488 -4.65 -10.94 18.53
C PHE A 488 -4.86 -9.45 18.64
N GLU A 489 -6.11 -9.02 18.54
CA GLU A 489 -6.51 -7.63 18.72
C GLU A 489 -7.70 -7.50 19.66
N ALA A 490 -7.73 -6.44 20.46
CA ALA A 490 -8.92 -6.07 21.23
C ALA A 490 -9.02 -4.54 21.33
N GLY A 491 -10.21 -4.01 21.12
CA GLY A 491 -10.40 -2.57 21.05
C GLY A 491 -11.77 -2.08 21.51
N LEU A 492 -11.85 -0.76 21.63
CA LEU A 492 -13.04 0.00 21.97
C LEU A 492 -13.27 1.07 20.90
N ASP A 493 -14.52 1.22 20.45
CA ASP A 493 -14.96 2.29 19.58
C ASP A 493 -16.03 3.10 20.30
N LEU A 494 -15.76 4.40 20.49
CA LEU A 494 -16.70 5.39 20.98
C LEU A 494 -16.99 6.42 19.90
N ASN A 495 -18.25 6.54 19.49
CA ASN A 495 -18.68 7.48 18.46
C ASN A 495 -19.87 8.31 18.95
N THR A 496 -19.62 9.58 19.18
CA THR A 496 -20.63 10.59 19.50
C THR A 496 -20.58 11.69 18.44
N PRO A 497 -21.56 12.62 18.40
CA PRO A 497 -21.49 13.75 17.44
C PRO A 497 -20.21 14.60 17.55
N GLU A 498 -19.63 14.67 18.75
CA GLU A 498 -18.47 15.52 19.03
C GLU A 498 -17.15 14.74 19.13
N LEU A 499 -17.21 13.42 19.39
CA LEU A 499 -16.04 12.62 19.69
C LEU A 499 -16.09 11.26 18.98
N ALA A 500 -15.14 11.01 18.10
CA ALA A 500 -14.81 9.68 17.58
C ALA A 500 -13.48 9.23 18.20
N LEU A 501 -13.47 8.09 18.87
CA LEU A 501 -12.30 7.49 19.51
C LEU A 501 -12.27 6.00 19.24
N THR A 502 -11.17 5.51 18.70
CA THR A 502 -10.80 4.09 18.67
C THR A 502 -9.54 3.89 19.51
N ALA A 503 -9.56 2.93 20.41
CA ALA A 503 -8.39 2.47 21.16
C ALA A 503 -8.25 0.96 20.99
N ASN A 504 -7.08 0.48 20.57
CA ASN A 504 -6.82 -0.90 20.24
C ASN A 504 -5.51 -1.39 20.84
N ILE A 505 -5.51 -2.57 21.46
CA ILE A 505 -4.30 -3.32 21.80
C ILE A 505 -4.12 -4.45 20.80
N TYR A 506 -2.88 -4.71 20.41
CA TYR A 506 -2.54 -5.79 19.48
C TYR A 506 -1.33 -6.58 19.95
N ALA A 507 -1.29 -7.85 19.56
CA ALA A 507 -0.17 -8.75 19.76
C ALA A 507 -0.03 -9.64 18.51
N MET A 508 1.00 -9.38 17.73
CA MET A 508 1.37 -10.12 16.52
C MET A 508 2.59 -10.95 16.81
N GLU A 509 2.45 -12.27 16.75
CA GLU A 509 3.50 -13.27 16.98
C GLU A 509 3.87 -13.88 15.62
N PHE A 510 5.14 -13.79 15.24
CA PHE A 510 5.65 -14.24 13.95
C PHE A 510 6.49 -15.50 14.11
N THR A 511 6.32 -16.41 13.17
CA THR A 511 7.16 -17.60 13.00
C THR A 511 7.71 -17.58 11.58
N ASP A 512 9.01 -17.86 11.45
CA ASP A 512 9.75 -17.80 10.18
C ASP A 512 9.60 -16.44 9.46
N GLU A 513 9.53 -15.33 10.21
CA GLU A 513 9.41 -13.98 9.64
C GLU A 513 10.54 -13.73 8.62
N ILE A 514 10.19 -13.32 7.39
CA ILE A 514 11.16 -12.91 6.38
C ILE A 514 11.53 -11.44 6.68
N ALA A 515 12.48 -11.25 7.59
CA ALA A 515 12.89 -9.95 8.10
C ALA A 515 14.00 -9.33 7.25
N LEU A 516 14.06 -8.00 7.24
CA LEU A 516 15.15 -7.25 6.62
C LEU A 516 16.47 -7.56 7.32
N THR A 517 17.54 -7.71 6.54
CA THR A 517 18.91 -7.87 7.07
C THR A 517 19.58 -6.53 7.40
N GLY A 518 19.17 -5.46 6.76
CA GLY A 518 19.88 -4.17 6.73
C GLY A 518 20.82 -4.04 5.54
N GLU A 519 20.93 -5.05 4.70
CA GLU A 519 21.76 -5.08 3.49
C GLU A 519 20.93 -4.77 2.24
N LEU A 520 21.58 -4.30 1.19
CA LEU A 520 20.99 -4.06 -0.13
C LEU A 520 21.57 -5.05 -1.15
N SER A 521 20.73 -5.44 -2.11
CA SER A 521 21.14 -6.25 -3.25
C SER A 521 21.98 -5.43 -4.24
N GLU A 522 22.53 -6.08 -5.27
CA GLU A 522 23.29 -5.44 -6.35
C GLU A 522 22.52 -4.32 -7.06
N ILE A 523 21.19 -4.38 -7.05
CA ILE A 523 20.31 -3.38 -7.66
C ILE A 523 19.67 -2.45 -6.63
N GLY A 524 20.21 -2.41 -5.39
CA GLY A 524 19.78 -1.49 -4.33
C GLY A 524 18.49 -1.88 -3.62
N LEU A 525 17.99 -3.12 -3.77
CA LEU A 525 16.79 -3.58 -3.09
C LEU A 525 17.12 -4.22 -1.73
N PRO A 526 16.28 -4.04 -0.70
CA PRO A 526 16.52 -4.59 0.62
C PRO A 526 16.53 -6.12 0.66
N ILE A 527 17.60 -6.71 1.17
CA ILE A 527 17.74 -8.17 1.36
C ILE A 527 17.01 -8.61 2.65
N ARG A 528 16.47 -9.83 2.62
CA ARG A 528 15.72 -10.42 3.73
C ARG A 528 16.15 -11.85 3.98
N THR A 529 15.93 -12.31 5.23
CA THR A 529 16.15 -13.71 5.64
C THR A 529 15.11 -14.12 6.66
N ASN A 530 14.91 -15.45 6.84
CA ASN A 530 14.00 -15.94 7.87
C ASN A 530 14.55 -15.71 9.28
N VAL A 531 13.68 -15.30 10.17
CA VAL A 531 13.86 -15.23 11.62
C VAL A 531 12.88 -16.19 12.27
N ASP A 532 13.36 -17.08 13.13
CA ASP A 532 12.54 -18.16 13.68
C ASP A 532 11.33 -17.61 14.46
N GLU A 533 11.55 -16.64 15.37
CA GLU A 533 10.51 -16.04 16.21
C GLU A 533 10.73 -14.54 16.40
N SER A 534 9.67 -13.77 16.25
CA SER A 534 9.62 -12.33 16.55
C SER A 534 8.23 -11.90 16.98
N TYR A 535 8.09 -10.69 17.55
CA TYR A 535 6.79 -10.16 17.89
C TYR A 535 6.68 -8.64 17.70
N ARG A 536 5.42 -8.17 17.52
CA ARG A 536 5.00 -6.77 17.54
C ARG A 536 3.80 -6.66 18.47
N ARG A 537 3.90 -5.89 19.55
CA ARG A 537 2.82 -5.72 20.54
C ARG A 537 2.67 -4.24 20.88
N GLY A 538 1.44 -3.76 20.98
CA GLY A 538 1.26 -2.34 21.22
C GLY A 538 -0.16 -1.90 21.54
N LEU A 539 -0.28 -0.59 21.75
CA LEU A 539 -1.51 0.16 21.95
C LEU A 539 -1.58 1.23 20.85
N GLU A 540 -2.68 1.25 20.12
CA GLU A 540 -3.03 2.31 19.16
C GLU A 540 -4.20 3.12 19.68
N VAL A 541 -4.15 4.42 19.43
CA VAL A 541 -5.27 5.35 19.69
C VAL A 541 -5.47 6.21 18.46
N ASP A 542 -6.72 6.36 18.05
CA ASP A 542 -7.16 7.25 16.97
C ASP A 542 -8.34 8.09 17.50
N LEU A 543 -8.23 9.42 17.47
CA LEU A 543 -9.18 10.32 18.09
C LEU A 543 -9.42 11.54 17.21
N LYS A 544 -10.70 11.85 17.02
CA LYS A 544 -11.18 13.14 16.48
C LYS A 544 -12.19 13.73 17.47
N TRP A 545 -11.88 14.90 18.02
CA TRP A 545 -12.71 15.55 19.03
C TRP A 545 -13.04 17.00 18.65
N GLN A 546 -14.30 17.25 18.35
CA GLN A 546 -14.85 18.59 18.14
C GLN A 546 -15.10 19.25 19.51
N PHE A 547 -14.08 19.86 20.11
CA PHE A 547 -14.18 20.42 21.48
C PHE A 547 -14.85 21.78 21.51
N ALA A 548 -15.04 22.43 20.36
CA ALA A 548 -15.82 23.67 20.23
C ALA A 548 -16.42 23.76 18.81
N GLU A 549 -17.41 24.63 18.61
CA GLU A 549 -18.16 24.80 17.36
C GLU A 549 -17.28 24.86 16.09
N ARG A 550 -16.05 25.37 16.20
CA ARG A 550 -15.13 25.59 15.05
C ARG A 550 -13.77 24.96 15.27
N TRP A 551 -13.57 24.19 16.30
CA TRP A 551 -12.27 23.65 16.66
C TRP A 551 -12.34 22.14 16.86
N ALA A 552 -11.46 21.45 16.20
CA ALA A 552 -11.26 20.03 16.39
C ALA A 552 -9.83 19.70 16.82
N LEU A 553 -9.69 18.67 17.65
CA LEU A 553 -8.44 18.03 18.01
C LEU A 553 -8.39 16.70 17.25
N LEU A 554 -7.29 16.44 16.59
CA LEU A 554 -6.98 15.20 15.91
C LEU A 554 -5.79 14.57 16.63
N HIS A 555 -5.86 13.29 16.93
CA HIS A 555 -4.74 12.56 17.52
C HIS A 555 -4.70 11.13 17.00
N SER A 556 -3.52 10.67 16.65
CA SER A 556 -3.25 9.26 16.42
C SER A 556 -1.92 8.88 17.07
N SER A 557 -1.85 7.71 17.69
CA SER A 557 -0.61 7.24 18.29
C SER A 557 -0.50 5.74 18.26
N ASN A 558 0.74 5.25 18.27
CA ASN A 558 1.14 3.88 18.49
C ASN A 558 2.24 3.86 19.55
N LEU A 559 2.05 3.06 20.59
CA LEU A 559 3.03 2.76 21.61
C LEU A 559 3.28 1.27 21.53
N SER A 560 4.47 0.84 21.13
CA SER A 560 4.74 -0.56 20.86
C SER A 560 6.03 -1.05 21.49
N ARG A 561 6.14 -2.37 21.61
CA ARG A 561 7.37 -3.09 21.87
C ARG A 561 7.51 -4.20 20.85
N ASN A 562 8.62 -4.20 20.13
CA ASN A 562 8.88 -5.05 18.99
C ASN A 562 10.23 -5.74 19.17
N ARG A 563 10.30 -7.08 19.02
CA ARG A 563 11.55 -7.82 19.24
C ARG A 563 11.67 -9.00 18.29
N ILE A 564 12.91 -9.25 17.91
CA ILE A 564 13.40 -10.51 17.32
C ILE A 564 14.07 -11.27 18.45
N HIS A 565 13.66 -12.54 18.69
CA HIS A 565 14.19 -13.33 19.78
C HIS A 565 15.67 -13.67 19.62
N GLU A 566 16.07 -14.02 18.40
CA GLU A 566 17.47 -14.30 18.06
C GLU A 566 17.76 -13.84 16.64
N TRP A 567 18.84 -13.10 16.47
CA TRP A 567 19.36 -12.60 15.21
C TRP A 567 20.84 -12.93 15.07
N THR A 568 21.25 -13.55 13.97
CA THR A 568 22.65 -13.80 13.67
C THR A 568 23.07 -12.91 12.51
N GLN A 569 23.93 -11.93 12.80
CA GLN A 569 24.56 -11.05 11.81
C GLN A 569 25.88 -11.66 11.39
N TYR A 570 26.12 -11.69 10.07
CA TYR A 570 27.39 -12.10 9.49
C TYR A 570 28.16 -10.83 9.12
N TYR A 571 29.33 -10.66 9.76
CA TYR A 571 30.18 -9.49 9.52
C TYR A 571 31.35 -9.87 8.63
N ASP A 572 31.64 -9.07 7.61
CA ASP A 572 32.90 -9.14 6.90
C ASP A 572 34.05 -8.78 7.84
N VAL A 573 35.13 -9.56 7.75
CA VAL A 573 36.35 -9.36 8.56
C VAL A 573 37.44 -8.85 7.65
N TYR A 574 38.02 -7.72 8.02
CA TYR A 574 39.19 -7.13 7.30
C TYR A 574 40.44 -7.24 8.17
N ASP A 575 41.55 -7.64 7.55
CA ASP A 575 42.88 -7.71 8.20
C ASP A 575 43.50 -6.33 8.43
N GLU A 576 44.68 -6.31 9.03
CA GLU A 576 45.45 -5.06 9.29
C GLU A 576 45.78 -4.26 8.02
N GLN A 577 45.77 -4.86 6.86
CA GLN A 577 46.00 -4.27 5.56
C GLN A 577 44.74 -3.81 4.85
N GLY A 578 43.53 -4.01 5.47
CA GLY A 578 42.23 -3.71 4.89
C GLY A 578 41.81 -4.73 3.83
N SER A 579 42.43 -5.92 3.79
CA SER A 579 42.03 -6.99 2.89
C SER A 579 40.95 -7.87 3.56
N TRP A 580 39.99 -8.33 2.77
CA TRP A 580 38.95 -9.24 3.27
C TRP A 580 39.58 -10.57 3.75
N ALA A 581 39.30 -10.96 5.00
CA ALA A 581 39.88 -12.11 5.69
C ALA A 581 38.83 -13.19 6.00
N GLY A 582 37.59 -13.00 5.61
CA GLY A 582 36.48 -13.93 5.84
C GLY A 582 35.25 -13.29 6.44
N SER A 583 34.33 -14.10 6.94
CA SER A 583 33.10 -13.63 7.59
C SER A 583 33.00 -14.24 9.01
N GLN A 584 32.48 -13.47 9.97
CA GLN A 584 32.27 -13.88 11.35
C GLN A 584 30.81 -13.70 11.77
N PRO A 585 30.08 -14.77 12.17
CA PRO A 585 28.76 -14.63 12.73
C PRO A 585 28.79 -14.16 14.18
N ILE A 586 27.90 -13.24 14.53
CA ILE A 586 27.62 -12.84 15.92
C ILE A 586 26.12 -12.91 16.14
N THR A 587 25.71 -13.61 17.22
CA THR A 587 24.28 -13.80 17.53
C THR A 587 23.87 -12.84 18.66
N TYR A 588 22.80 -12.11 18.41
CA TYR A 588 22.14 -11.16 19.30
C TYR A 588 20.78 -11.71 19.75
N LYS A 589 20.32 -11.34 20.95
CA LYS A 589 19.06 -11.84 21.51
C LYS A 589 18.16 -10.72 21.99
N ASP A 590 16.85 -10.90 21.77
CA ASP A 590 15.79 -9.99 22.19
C ASP A 590 16.01 -8.55 21.69
N VAL A 591 16.37 -8.43 20.41
CA VAL A 591 16.74 -7.17 19.75
C VAL A 591 15.55 -6.53 19.05
N PRO A 592 15.49 -5.18 18.95
CA PRO A 592 14.47 -4.51 18.15
C PRO A 592 14.70 -4.76 16.66
N PRO A 593 13.63 -4.99 15.88
CA PRO A 593 13.73 -5.06 14.43
C PRO A 593 14.09 -3.67 13.85
N LEU A 594 14.83 -3.67 12.75
CA LEU A 594 15.24 -2.43 12.10
C LEU A 594 14.02 -1.61 11.61
N LEU A 595 14.18 -0.28 11.54
CA LEU A 595 13.19 0.69 11.07
C LEU A 595 11.80 0.56 11.74
N THR A 596 11.78 0.12 13.03
CA THR A 596 10.56 -0.13 13.77
C THR A 596 10.52 0.71 15.06
N PRO A 597 10.17 2.01 14.98
CA PRO A 597 10.11 2.89 16.15
C PRO A 597 9.05 2.41 17.16
N GLU A 598 9.35 2.53 18.45
CA GLU A 598 8.43 2.10 19.51
C GLU A 598 7.32 3.11 19.76
N VAL A 599 7.54 4.38 19.46
CA VAL A 599 6.54 5.46 19.63
C VAL A 599 6.35 6.24 18.33
N ILE A 600 5.11 6.31 17.88
CA ILE A 600 4.68 7.22 16.81
C ILE A 600 3.48 7.99 17.36
N ALA A 601 3.51 9.32 17.31
CA ALA A 601 2.41 10.15 17.79
C ALA A 601 2.15 11.33 16.85
N ASN A 602 0.90 11.54 16.50
CA ASN A 602 0.43 12.68 15.72
C ASN A 602 -0.58 13.47 16.57
N LEU A 603 -0.48 14.79 16.54
CA LEU A 603 -1.40 15.69 17.21
C LEU A 603 -1.75 16.87 16.30
N GLY A 604 -3.02 17.04 16.00
CA GLY A 604 -3.52 18.10 15.14
C GLY A 604 -4.53 18.99 15.83
N VAL A 605 -4.49 20.28 15.51
CA VAL A 605 -5.55 21.23 15.85
C VAL A 605 -6.04 21.88 14.58
N GLU A 606 -7.33 21.75 14.35
CA GLU A 606 -8.00 22.32 13.19
C GLU A 606 -9.02 23.38 13.62
N TRP A 607 -8.99 24.52 12.93
CA TRP A 607 -10.02 25.54 12.98
C TRP A 607 -10.73 25.57 11.61
N ALA A 608 -12.06 25.50 11.63
CA ALA A 608 -12.87 25.59 10.42
C ALA A 608 -14.04 26.56 10.60
N ARG A 609 -14.28 27.37 9.57
CA ARG A 609 -15.43 28.26 9.46
C ARG A 609 -15.91 28.23 8.02
N SER A 610 -17.21 28.48 7.76
CA SER A 610 -17.78 28.52 6.42
C SER A 610 -16.82 29.11 5.39
N GLY A 611 -16.26 28.25 4.50
CA GLY A 611 -15.36 28.63 3.44
C GLY A 611 -13.89 28.86 3.80
N ALA A 612 -13.45 28.61 5.05
CA ALA A 612 -12.03 28.70 5.41
C ALA A 612 -11.66 27.68 6.49
N SER A 613 -10.46 27.11 6.41
CA SER A 613 -9.91 26.23 7.45
C SER A 613 -8.41 26.46 7.62
N VAL A 614 -7.92 26.21 8.83
CA VAL A 614 -6.48 26.18 9.15
C VAL A 614 -6.24 24.99 10.06
N ALA A 615 -5.25 24.16 9.74
CA ALA A 615 -4.84 23.04 10.54
C ALA A 615 -3.33 23.07 10.79
N LEU A 616 -2.93 22.77 12.02
CA LEU A 616 -1.56 22.47 12.41
C LEU A 616 -1.50 21.01 12.82
N MET A 617 -0.57 20.26 12.21
CA MET A 617 -0.36 18.85 12.47
C MET A 617 1.07 18.64 12.94
N GLY A 618 1.25 18.23 14.19
CA GLY A 618 2.52 17.80 14.75
C GLY A 618 2.66 16.28 14.67
N ARG A 619 3.86 15.81 14.34
CA ARG A 619 4.22 14.40 14.29
C ARG A 619 5.52 14.16 15.07
N TYR A 620 5.54 13.14 15.90
CA TYR A 620 6.71 12.60 16.55
C TYR A 620 6.92 11.16 16.13
N VAL A 621 8.15 10.81 15.77
CA VAL A 621 8.60 9.44 15.50
C VAL A 621 9.83 9.20 16.36
N ASP A 622 9.80 8.12 17.14
CA ASP A 622 10.89 7.72 18.01
C ASP A 622 12.10 7.23 17.22
N ASP A 623 13.23 7.06 17.90
CA ASP A 623 14.41 6.46 17.32
C ASP A 623 14.12 5.04 16.82
N ALA A 624 14.91 4.59 15.84
CA ALA A 624 14.79 3.25 15.28
C ALA A 624 16.16 2.68 14.93
N GLN A 625 16.29 1.36 14.96
CA GLN A 625 17.52 0.68 14.58
C GLN A 625 17.70 0.67 13.05
N LEU A 626 18.94 0.75 12.58
CA LEU A 626 19.33 0.58 11.16
C LEU A 626 19.64 -0.88 10.80
N ASP A 627 19.68 -1.75 11.81
CA ASP A 627 19.92 -3.18 11.69
C ASP A 627 19.19 -3.95 12.81
N ASN A 628 19.36 -5.25 12.87
CA ASN A 628 18.75 -6.10 13.91
C ASN A 628 19.70 -6.48 15.05
N THR A 629 20.75 -5.69 15.29
CA THR A 629 21.72 -5.99 16.37
C THR A 629 21.35 -5.33 17.69
N GLY A 630 20.63 -4.22 17.63
CA GLY A 630 20.28 -3.42 18.80
C GLY A 630 21.43 -2.55 19.31
N LEU A 631 22.48 -2.35 18.51
CA LEU A 631 23.61 -1.51 18.87
C LEU A 631 23.25 -0.02 18.80
N GLU A 632 23.62 0.76 19.80
CA GLU A 632 23.32 2.19 19.91
C GLU A 632 23.94 3.04 18.78
N GLU A 633 25.07 2.57 18.22
CA GLU A 633 25.83 3.27 17.20
C GLU A 633 25.13 3.29 15.84
N PHE A 634 24.19 2.35 15.61
CA PHE A 634 23.48 2.18 14.34
C PHE A 634 21.99 2.48 14.51
N ARG A 635 21.68 3.72 14.83
CA ARG A 635 20.31 4.21 15.05
C ARG A 635 19.98 5.42 14.21
N LEU A 636 18.76 5.48 13.75
CA LEU A 636 18.10 6.70 13.32
C LEU A 636 17.71 7.52 14.55
N PRO A 637 18.02 8.82 14.60
CA PRO A 637 17.52 9.67 15.69
C PRO A 637 16.00 9.85 15.62
N SER A 638 15.36 10.04 16.77
CA SER A 638 13.98 10.48 16.83
C SER A 638 13.82 11.87 16.21
N TYR A 639 12.65 12.14 15.60
CA TYR A 639 12.40 13.45 15.03
C TYR A 639 10.97 13.95 15.28
N THR A 640 10.80 15.27 15.22
CA THR A 640 9.51 15.95 15.21
C THR A 640 9.34 16.76 13.95
N ASN A 641 8.12 16.76 13.43
CA ASN A 641 7.70 17.59 12.31
C ASN A 641 6.40 18.34 12.66
N VAL A 642 6.24 19.53 12.12
CA VAL A 642 4.97 20.27 12.19
C VAL A 642 4.63 20.80 10.81
N ASP A 643 3.42 20.45 10.34
CA ASP A 643 2.89 20.88 9.05
C ASP A 643 1.72 21.87 9.27
N LEU A 644 1.61 22.87 8.39
CA LEU A 644 0.52 23.83 8.34
C LEU A 644 -0.27 23.65 7.05
N ARG A 645 -1.57 23.61 7.18
CA ARG A 645 -2.49 23.71 6.04
C ARG A 645 -3.46 24.87 6.26
N ALA A 646 -3.64 25.71 5.24
CA ALA A 646 -4.61 26.80 5.25
C ALA A 646 -5.40 26.79 3.94
N SER A 647 -6.73 26.72 4.02
CA SER A 647 -7.62 26.65 2.86
C SER A 647 -8.69 27.74 2.89
N VAL A 648 -9.00 28.27 1.72
CA VAL A 648 -10.11 29.21 1.52
C VAL A 648 -10.92 28.86 0.27
N ASN A 649 -12.25 28.75 0.43
CA ASN A 649 -13.18 28.57 -0.67
C ASN A 649 -13.75 29.94 -1.08
N LEU A 650 -13.56 30.29 -2.35
CA LEU A 650 -13.96 31.57 -2.93
C LEU A 650 -15.28 31.49 -3.73
N GLY A 651 -15.98 30.36 -3.69
CA GLY A 651 -17.27 30.14 -4.38
C GLY A 651 -18.34 31.20 -4.06
N ARG A 652 -18.20 31.87 -2.92
CA ARG A 652 -19.03 33.00 -2.54
C ARG A 652 -18.92 34.20 -3.51
N TRP A 653 -17.76 34.35 -4.17
CA TRP A 653 -17.49 35.42 -5.13
C TRP A 653 -17.51 34.93 -6.59
N TRP A 654 -17.34 33.62 -6.80
CA TRP A 654 -17.32 33.02 -8.12
C TRP A 654 -18.00 31.64 -8.09
N ALA A 655 -19.33 31.67 -8.00
CA ALA A 655 -20.14 30.47 -7.77
C ALA A 655 -20.08 29.45 -8.91
N SER A 656 -19.85 29.88 -10.16
CA SER A 656 -19.83 28.97 -11.31
C SER A 656 -18.61 28.06 -11.39
N ALA A 657 -17.51 28.39 -10.69
CA ALA A 657 -16.28 27.61 -10.69
C ALA A 657 -15.84 27.18 -9.28
N ASN A 658 -16.56 27.62 -8.25
CA ASN A 658 -16.33 27.29 -6.82
C ASN A 658 -14.83 27.19 -6.44
N PRO A 659 -14.00 28.24 -6.66
CA PRO A 659 -12.56 28.15 -6.47
C PRO A 659 -12.18 27.88 -5.02
N ARG A 660 -11.27 26.90 -4.82
CA ARG A 660 -10.61 26.64 -3.52
C ARG A 660 -9.12 26.87 -3.68
N ILE A 661 -8.53 27.65 -2.79
CA ILE A 661 -7.08 27.84 -2.70
C ILE A 661 -6.63 27.22 -1.40
N THR A 662 -5.59 26.36 -1.45
CA THR A 662 -4.99 25.76 -0.27
C THR A 662 -3.49 25.94 -0.28
N LEU A 663 -2.95 26.41 0.83
CA LEU A 663 -1.51 26.48 1.10
C LEU A 663 -1.13 25.33 2.05
N PHE A 664 -0.19 24.51 1.63
CA PHE A 664 0.48 23.53 2.46
C PHE A 664 1.89 24.00 2.76
N ILE A 665 2.31 23.96 4.00
CA ILE A 665 3.70 24.20 4.43
C ILE A 665 4.11 22.97 5.23
N ASN A 666 4.98 22.17 4.65
CA ASN A 666 5.58 21.02 5.32
C ASN A 666 6.82 21.47 6.07
N ASN A 667 7.08 20.89 7.24
CA ASN A 667 8.19 21.24 8.10
C ASN A 667 8.24 22.74 8.42
N LEU A 668 7.16 23.25 9.06
CA LEU A 668 6.95 24.67 9.35
C LEU A 668 8.12 25.31 10.09
N PHE A 669 8.79 24.56 10.98
CA PHE A 669 9.88 25.06 11.82
C PHE A 669 11.26 24.93 11.20
N ASP A 670 11.35 24.38 9.94
CA ASP A 670 12.59 24.26 9.19
C ASP A 670 13.62 23.34 9.85
N ASN A 671 13.15 22.25 10.47
CA ASN A 671 14.02 21.27 11.11
C ASN A 671 14.86 20.55 10.05
N ASP A 672 16.14 20.37 10.31
CA ASP A 672 17.10 19.75 9.41
C ASP A 672 17.70 18.42 9.95
N ASP A 673 17.12 17.89 11.04
CA ASP A 673 17.54 16.64 11.69
C ASP A 673 16.57 15.47 11.47
N GLN A 674 15.71 15.54 10.43
CA GLN A 674 14.69 14.54 10.17
C GLN A 674 15.19 13.46 9.21
N TYR A 675 15.34 12.25 9.72
CA TYR A 675 15.80 11.07 8.99
C TYR A 675 14.83 9.90 9.21
N PRO A 676 13.83 9.70 8.34
CA PRO A 676 12.77 8.69 8.55
C PRO A 676 13.21 7.27 8.22
N SER A 677 14.31 7.09 7.50
CA SER A 677 14.83 5.79 7.06
C SER A 677 16.33 5.84 6.84
N GLY A 678 16.94 4.68 6.71
CA GLY A 678 18.36 4.51 6.46
C GLY A 678 18.76 3.04 6.51
N TYR A 679 20.04 2.79 6.43
CA TYR A 679 20.71 1.50 6.62
C TYR A 679 22.10 1.70 7.20
N SER A 680 22.75 0.62 7.63
CA SER A 680 24.15 0.66 8.08
C SER A 680 24.97 -0.40 7.35
N TYR A 681 26.25 -0.10 7.15
CA TYR A 681 27.25 -1.08 6.76
C TYR A 681 28.19 -1.30 7.94
N GLN A 682 28.41 -2.56 8.32
CA GLN A 682 29.16 -2.95 9.51
C GLN A 682 30.16 -4.05 9.16
N PHE A 683 31.35 -3.96 9.73
CA PHE A 683 32.42 -4.91 9.51
C PHE A 683 33.31 -5.04 10.74
N ILE A 684 34.05 -6.15 10.83
CA ILE A 684 35.06 -6.36 11.86
C ILE A 684 36.44 -6.02 11.30
N ASN A 685 37.10 -5.09 11.97
CA ASN A 685 38.50 -4.71 11.66
C ASN A 685 39.43 -5.38 12.66
N GLN A 686 40.38 -6.19 12.18
CA GLN A 686 41.34 -6.88 13.05
C GLN A 686 42.43 -5.96 13.61
N GLY A 687 42.57 -4.72 13.10
CA GLY A 687 43.45 -3.67 13.64
C GLY A 687 44.87 -4.08 13.95
N SER A 688 45.80 -3.14 13.90
CA SER A 688 47.22 -3.37 14.21
C SER A 688 47.50 -3.69 15.68
N SER A 689 46.53 -3.56 16.55
CA SER A 689 46.61 -3.90 17.99
C SER A 689 46.30 -5.37 18.30
N GLY A 690 45.86 -6.15 17.30
CA GLY A 690 45.44 -7.55 17.47
C GLY A 690 44.15 -7.75 18.28
N GLN A 691 43.45 -6.66 18.55
CA GLN A 691 42.08 -6.71 19.16
C GLN A 691 41.09 -6.33 18.05
N PRO A 692 40.18 -7.24 17.68
CA PRO A 692 39.11 -6.94 16.72
C PRO A 692 38.21 -5.80 17.23
N SER A 693 37.86 -4.84 16.38
CA SER A 693 36.83 -3.85 16.63
C SER A 693 35.67 -4.06 15.66
N LEU A 694 34.44 -3.90 16.12
CA LEU A 694 33.30 -3.76 15.26
C LEU A 694 33.22 -2.28 14.85
N ASP A 695 33.40 -2.03 13.56
CA ASP A 695 33.33 -0.71 12.95
C ASP A 695 32.15 -0.65 11.99
N GLY A 696 31.65 0.53 11.65
CA GLY A 696 30.56 0.67 10.70
C GLY A 696 30.20 2.12 10.42
N VAL A 697 29.36 2.29 9.40
CA VAL A 697 28.90 3.59 8.94
C VAL A 697 27.38 3.55 8.79
N PRO A 698 26.64 4.45 9.46
CA PRO A 698 25.21 4.63 9.22
C PRO A 698 25.00 5.50 7.98
N PHE A 699 23.90 5.28 7.26
CA PHE A 699 23.46 6.05 6.11
C PHE A 699 21.99 6.45 6.29
N TYR A 700 21.66 7.72 6.02
CA TYR A 700 20.34 8.28 6.28
C TYR A 700 19.69 8.83 5.00
N TYR A 701 18.38 8.71 4.91
CA TYR A 701 17.54 9.43 3.94
C TYR A 701 17.01 10.71 4.59
N PRO A 702 17.39 11.91 4.11
CA PRO A 702 16.93 13.16 4.70
C PRO A 702 15.55 13.54 4.20
N LEU A 703 14.64 13.95 5.09
CA LEU A 703 13.45 14.70 4.70
C LEU A 703 13.82 16.15 4.36
N ALA A 704 13.01 16.75 3.50
CA ALA A 704 13.18 18.15 3.12
C ALA A 704 13.00 19.08 4.31
N THR A 705 13.81 20.15 4.35
CA THR A 705 13.56 21.31 5.19
C THR A 705 12.25 21.98 4.79
N ARG A 706 11.90 23.13 5.39
CA ARG A 706 10.62 23.78 5.12
C ARG A 706 10.38 23.97 3.63
N ASN A 707 9.23 23.47 3.19
CA ASN A 707 8.79 23.56 1.81
C ASN A 707 7.29 23.86 1.75
N ALA A 708 6.83 24.39 0.62
CA ALA A 708 5.45 24.80 0.49
C ALA A 708 4.88 24.41 -0.88
N VAL A 709 3.56 24.13 -0.89
CA VAL A 709 2.78 23.91 -2.10
C VAL A 709 1.51 24.73 -2.02
N LEU A 710 1.22 25.52 -3.06
CA LEU A 710 -0.02 26.26 -3.23
C LEU A 710 -0.86 25.57 -4.30
N THR A 711 -2.09 25.20 -3.95
CA THR A 711 -3.04 24.56 -4.86
C THR A 711 -4.20 25.50 -5.18
N LEU A 712 -4.68 25.42 -6.42
CA LEU A 712 -5.95 25.99 -6.88
C LEU A 712 -6.81 24.86 -7.43
N GLU A 713 -8.01 24.72 -6.90
CA GLU A 713 -9.03 23.79 -7.38
C GLU A 713 -10.24 24.58 -7.88
N LEU A 714 -10.72 24.22 -9.09
CA LEU A 714 -11.93 24.75 -9.69
C LEU A 714 -12.89 23.58 -9.92
N SER A 715 -14.13 23.70 -9.46
CA SER A 715 -15.21 22.73 -9.70
C SER A 715 -16.23 23.36 -10.66
N LEU A 716 -16.48 22.73 -11.82
CA LEU A 716 -17.27 23.23 -12.96
C LEU A 716 -18.60 22.49 -13.11
#